data_2135b8a8c71c7937fa833334ce780414
#
_entry.id   2135b8a8c71c7937fa833334ce780414
#
_cell.length_a   1.000
_cell.length_b   1.000
_cell.length_c   1.000
_cell.angle_alpha   90.00
_cell.angle_beta   90.00
_cell.angle_gamma   90.00
#
_symmetry.space_group_name_H-M   'P 1'
#
loop_
_entity.id
_entity.type
_entity.pdbx_description
1 polymer ?
#
loop_
_entity_poly.entity_id
_entity_poly.type
_entity_poly.pdbx_seq_one_letter_code
_entity_poly.pdbx_strand_id
1 'polypeptide(L)'
;MKTICKTVLLAVAAMLHGAAATAQTAEVLTTTGDRQQELSYSFPAVAASADLTDAIVLKPERRNQSIDGYGFALTYSSCYNLMHMSADARHALLEKTYSRAKGYGVSYARISIGCSDFSSTVYTLCDTPGLEHFALHSDETDYIIPILKEILAINPDLRIIAAPWTAPRWMKYDTTTWTGSYLNTAHYQDYADYFVKFVEAMKAHGINIYAVSPQNEPLNGGNCASMIMEWWDEADFVKVLAPTFKRNGLTTKIYLWDHNYNYDNWSTQQQYPVHAYERIGNVEGSELVVGAAYHNYGGTSDELNVIHNQAPDKELIFSEASIGEWNDGRNLGTSLISHMKDVAIATSLKHCRAILMWNFILDMNKGPNLDGGCQTCYGAIDIANDYKSYTLNSHYLMIAHLSAVVQPGAYRIDTEGWWTNDLDYVAFANPDGSLAVVFANSNSTAIAAKVSDGSHLLTVDIPARSAVSCRFNIPSPTFNGSAMSYEGQGNFSFTGELEQNATYVVGGRKNLTDDDFAYTDDYFTAITSSRSQLNGPAVDKKLTFRAVTGRYKVVADLGQGTLRTYPVNADGSPATLQGDGTGALWAVGGEGIGQPLYLWNGANWNNDPSHAISMAQVRPAVYQMTLVVGKQLDANNVNFKFFHQTNGWNNEYVGATSGTKTYHLTTASDVFGIGTGTDGHDNGNVYARRKLNTGEVFVFTIDCTNPQNAVLTVGDLSTLDIDIPALPANMADGTPFTHIRTYSNSFDYARPDGASLYIVTSFADGVATLSPIDYIPANTGIIIAANTDRVTTHALASANVVQDYRRNLLVPIIAPTYYVANDGKAKNYMLAYFPDYQDAKLRLGFAQVADGLTAANRAYLSVPVGVESRENILLVFDDHASPTGIAVNVADRKQPAAEYNLAGQRVGSQYKGGVIKNGVKVVAK
;
A
#
# COMPACT_ATOMS: atom_id res chain seq x y z
N MET A 1 56.41 -26.32 -24.18
CA MET A 1 56.29 -24.89 -24.38
C MET A 1 55.10 -24.45 -25.23
N LYS A 2 54.11 -25.34 -25.51
CA LYS A 2 52.87 -25.01 -26.24
C LYS A 2 51.57 -25.15 -25.39
N THR A 3 51.71 -25.57 -24.13
CA THR A 3 50.54 -25.75 -23.24
C THR A 3 50.37 -24.65 -22.21
N ILE A 4 51.35 -23.76 -22.03
CA ILE A 4 51.31 -22.65 -21.06
C ILE A 4 50.67 -21.39 -21.66
N CYS A 5 50.68 -21.26 -23.01
CA CYS A 5 50.09 -20.06 -23.66
C CYS A 5 48.53 -20.07 -23.78
N LYS A 6 47.87 -21.21 -23.60
CA LYS A 6 46.40 -21.25 -23.68
C LYS A 6 45.68 -20.94 -22.38
N THR A 7 46.36 -21.12 -21.23
CA THR A 7 45.77 -20.83 -19.91
C THR A 7 45.88 -19.36 -19.53
N VAL A 8 46.84 -18.66 -20.06
CA VAL A 8 47.04 -17.21 -19.80
C VAL A 8 46.11 -16.35 -20.67
N LEU A 9 45.72 -16.84 -21.88
CA LEU A 9 44.77 -16.12 -22.71
C LEU A 9 43.30 -16.28 -22.21
N LEU A 10 42.96 -17.36 -21.51
CA LEU A 10 41.63 -17.50 -20.89
C LEU A 10 41.52 -16.68 -19.56
N ALA A 11 42.60 -16.46 -18.86
CA ALA A 11 42.59 -15.63 -17.63
C ALA A 11 42.57 -14.12 -17.91
N VAL A 12 43.06 -13.67 -19.10
CA VAL A 12 42.98 -12.26 -19.50
C VAL A 12 41.64 -11.92 -20.16
N ALA A 13 40.94 -12.87 -20.77
CA ALA A 13 39.58 -12.69 -21.27
C ALA A 13 38.51 -12.66 -20.17
N ALA A 14 38.79 -13.17 -18.97
CA ALA A 14 37.91 -13.13 -17.81
C ALA A 14 38.03 -11.85 -16.96
N MET A 15 39.02 -10.98 -17.23
CA MET A 15 39.23 -9.72 -16.52
C MET A 15 38.83 -8.48 -17.32
N LEU A 16 38.22 -8.62 -18.49
CA LEU A 16 37.69 -7.51 -19.32
C LEU A 16 36.17 -7.50 -19.46
N HIS A 17 35.48 -8.22 -18.60
CA HIS A 17 34.10 -7.83 -18.28
C HIS A 17 34.21 -6.74 -17.20
N GLY A 18 34.58 -5.55 -17.65
CA GLY A 18 34.34 -4.35 -16.86
C GLY A 18 32.86 -4.35 -16.50
N ALA A 19 32.56 -4.33 -15.20
CA ALA A 19 31.25 -4.04 -14.73
C ALA A 19 30.82 -2.76 -15.47
N ALA A 20 29.92 -2.88 -16.44
CA ALA A 20 29.19 -1.74 -16.93
C ALA A 20 28.54 -1.15 -15.67
N ALA A 21 29.05 -0.02 -15.21
CA ALA A 21 28.42 0.72 -14.14
C ALA A 21 27.00 0.96 -14.59
N THR A 22 26.04 0.27 -14.00
CA THR A 22 24.62 0.51 -14.26
C THR A 22 24.40 1.98 -13.96
N ALA A 23 23.99 2.75 -14.96
CA ALA A 23 23.72 4.16 -14.78
C ALA A 23 22.64 4.27 -13.69
N GLN A 24 22.99 4.94 -12.57
CA GLN A 24 22.02 5.26 -11.55
C GLN A 24 21.05 6.30 -12.10
N THR A 25 19.81 6.25 -11.68
CA THR A 25 18.80 7.23 -12.02
C THR A 25 18.24 7.88 -10.78
N ALA A 26 17.80 9.11 -10.95
CA ALA A 26 17.03 9.82 -9.96
C ALA A 26 15.57 9.88 -10.38
N GLU A 27 14.69 9.90 -9.39
CA GLU A 27 13.27 10.28 -9.56
C GLU A 27 13.18 11.76 -9.20
N VAL A 28 12.64 12.58 -10.09
CA VAL A 28 12.44 14.01 -9.85
C VAL A 28 10.97 14.34 -10.07
N LEU A 29 10.35 14.92 -9.05
CA LEU A 29 8.95 15.34 -9.04
C LEU A 29 8.92 16.87 -9.09
N THR A 30 8.16 17.46 -10.01
CA THR A 30 8.12 18.90 -10.23
C THR A 30 6.69 19.42 -10.21
N THR A 31 6.47 20.55 -9.52
CA THR A 31 5.24 21.35 -9.61
C THR A 31 5.61 22.82 -9.78
N THR A 32 5.08 23.46 -10.82
CA THR A 32 5.28 24.88 -11.08
C THR A 32 4.07 25.72 -10.63
N GLY A 33 4.32 26.95 -10.22
CA GLY A 33 3.30 27.86 -9.75
C GLY A 33 2.23 28.23 -10.78
N ASP A 34 2.54 28.07 -12.06
CA ASP A 34 1.62 28.27 -13.20
C ASP A 34 0.89 26.97 -13.61
N ARG A 35 1.10 25.86 -12.89
CA ARG A 35 0.53 24.53 -13.17
C ARG A 35 0.91 23.93 -14.53
N GLN A 36 1.93 24.43 -15.22
CA GLN A 36 2.45 23.80 -16.44
C GLN A 36 3.00 22.40 -16.16
N GLN A 37 3.52 22.21 -14.93
CA GLN A 37 3.85 20.91 -14.38
C GLN A 37 3.15 20.80 -13.02
N GLU A 38 2.43 19.71 -12.80
CA GLU A 38 1.78 19.39 -11.54
C GLU A 38 2.11 17.94 -11.17
N LEU A 39 2.95 17.74 -10.12
CA LEU A 39 3.44 16.43 -9.69
C LEU A 39 3.99 15.60 -10.87
N SER A 40 4.71 16.27 -11.76
CA SER A 40 5.24 15.66 -12.98
C SER A 40 6.57 14.98 -12.71
N TYR A 41 6.67 13.68 -13.05
CA TYR A 41 7.90 12.91 -12.88
C TYR A 41 8.85 13.08 -14.06
N SER A 42 10.16 13.16 -13.76
CA SER A 42 11.25 12.96 -14.71
C SER A 42 12.33 12.07 -14.07
N PHE A 43 13.17 11.43 -14.92
CA PHE A 43 14.11 10.42 -14.47
C PHE A 43 15.52 10.70 -15.02
N PRO A 44 16.17 11.78 -14.58
CA PRO A 44 17.51 12.13 -15.06
C PRO A 44 18.55 11.09 -14.63
N ALA A 45 19.56 10.91 -15.47
CA ALA A 45 20.71 10.06 -15.15
C ALA A 45 21.57 10.70 -14.06
N VAL A 46 22.09 9.86 -13.17
CA VAL A 46 23.06 10.22 -12.15
C VAL A 46 24.45 9.80 -12.64
N ALA A 47 25.36 10.75 -12.81
CA ALA A 47 26.70 10.51 -13.33
C ALA A 47 27.68 10.29 -12.18
N ALA A 48 28.62 9.35 -12.33
CA ALA A 48 29.80 9.32 -11.45
C ALA A 48 30.61 10.59 -11.66
N SER A 49 30.96 11.29 -10.59
CA SER A 49 31.75 12.55 -10.64
C SER A 49 32.59 12.72 -9.39
N ALA A 50 33.85 13.07 -9.60
CA ALA A 50 34.75 13.54 -8.53
C ALA A 50 34.75 15.07 -8.41
N ASP A 51 34.19 15.80 -9.37
CA ASP A 51 34.06 17.25 -9.33
C ASP A 51 32.71 17.61 -8.65
N LEU A 52 32.83 18.08 -7.43
CA LEU A 52 31.73 18.52 -6.59
C LEU A 52 31.66 20.05 -6.47
N THR A 53 32.30 20.77 -7.36
CA THR A 53 32.29 22.25 -7.38
C THR A 53 30.81 22.70 -7.56
N ASP A 54 30.38 23.60 -6.70
CA ASP A 54 29.04 24.14 -6.66
C ASP A 54 27.92 23.05 -6.52
N ALA A 55 28.23 21.95 -5.84
CA ALA A 55 27.25 20.92 -5.55
C ALA A 55 26.80 20.94 -4.10
N ILE A 56 25.54 20.61 -3.86
CA ILE A 56 24.99 20.26 -2.55
C ILE A 56 25.46 18.84 -2.25
N VAL A 57 26.41 18.68 -1.34
CA VAL A 57 26.93 17.35 -0.94
C VAL A 57 26.19 16.86 0.27
N LEU A 58 25.47 15.77 0.10
CA LEU A 58 24.66 15.13 1.13
C LEU A 58 25.55 14.36 2.11
N LYS A 59 25.22 14.41 3.41
CA LYS A 59 25.96 13.77 4.50
C LYS A 59 25.07 12.75 5.24
N PRO A 60 24.83 11.56 4.67
CA PRO A 60 23.93 10.56 5.26
C PRO A 60 24.43 10.03 6.63
N GLU A 61 25.70 10.22 6.94
CA GLU A 61 26.30 9.92 8.24
C GLU A 61 25.98 10.97 9.32
N ARG A 62 25.56 12.19 8.95
CA ARG A 62 25.18 13.27 9.88
C ARG A 62 23.66 13.33 9.98
N ARG A 63 23.12 12.46 10.81
CA ARG A 63 21.69 12.30 11.03
C ARG A 63 21.17 13.19 12.13
N ASN A 64 20.01 13.79 11.87
CA ASN A 64 19.25 14.54 12.86
C ASN A 64 17.99 13.73 13.26
N GLN A 65 16.82 14.35 13.35
CA GLN A 65 15.61 13.65 13.72
C GLN A 65 15.19 12.60 12.67
N SER A 66 14.56 11.54 13.13
CA SER A 66 13.85 10.60 12.24
C SER A 66 12.50 11.18 11.84
N ILE A 67 12.07 10.87 10.63
CA ILE A 67 10.79 11.32 10.06
C ILE A 67 9.73 10.24 10.31
N ASP A 68 8.63 10.64 10.92
CA ASP A 68 7.48 9.77 11.19
C ASP A 68 6.51 9.70 10.01
N GLY A 69 6.44 10.76 9.21
CA GLY A 69 5.62 10.84 8.02
C GLY A 69 4.92 12.18 7.84
N TYR A 70 4.10 12.25 6.79
CA TYR A 70 3.39 13.46 6.39
C TYR A 70 1.94 13.14 6.11
N GLY A 71 1.03 14.12 6.29
CA GLY A 71 -0.38 13.82 6.12
C GLY A 71 -1.35 14.98 6.26
N PHE A 72 -2.59 14.60 6.53
CA PHE A 72 -3.74 15.51 6.55
C PHE A 72 -4.67 15.21 7.70
N ALA A 73 -5.46 16.23 8.09
CA ALA A 73 -6.61 16.04 8.93
C ALA A 73 -7.77 15.41 8.13
N LEU A 74 -8.27 14.30 8.64
CA LEU A 74 -9.46 13.60 8.16
C LEU A 74 -10.64 13.99 9.07
N THR A 75 -11.12 15.22 8.90
CA THR A 75 -12.31 15.73 9.60
C THR A 75 -13.58 15.01 9.11
N TYR A 76 -14.68 15.15 9.84
CA TYR A 76 -15.99 14.74 9.32
C TYR A 76 -16.21 15.28 7.90
N SER A 77 -15.96 16.58 7.68
CA SER A 77 -16.18 17.22 6.38
C SER A 77 -15.35 16.62 5.27
N SER A 78 -14.08 16.29 5.53
CA SER A 78 -13.24 15.58 4.57
C SER A 78 -13.80 14.19 4.26
N CYS A 79 -14.20 13.45 5.28
CA CYS A 79 -14.75 12.11 5.12
C CYS A 79 -16.15 12.14 4.48
N TYR A 80 -16.97 13.14 4.80
CA TYR A 80 -18.26 13.38 4.15
C TYR A 80 -18.09 13.59 2.64
N ASN A 81 -17.20 14.48 2.23
CA ASN A 81 -16.93 14.74 0.81
C ASN A 81 -16.41 13.49 0.09
N LEU A 82 -15.51 12.72 0.70
CA LEU A 82 -15.03 11.45 0.16
C LEU A 82 -16.17 10.43 0.00
N MET A 83 -17.05 10.31 0.98
CA MET A 83 -18.16 9.35 0.94
C MET A 83 -19.21 9.71 -0.12
N HIS A 84 -19.29 10.97 -0.56
CA HIS A 84 -20.17 11.40 -1.65
C HIS A 84 -19.57 11.20 -3.04
N MET A 85 -18.26 10.90 -3.15
CA MET A 85 -17.67 10.43 -4.40
C MET A 85 -18.18 9.01 -4.72
N SER A 86 -18.15 8.64 -6.01
CA SER A 86 -18.31 7.23 -6.34
C SER A 86 -17.20 6.40 -5.66
N ALA A 87 -17.50 5.15 -5.31
CA ALA A 87 -16.54 4.29 -4.63
C ALA A 87 -15.23 4.16 -5.41
N ASP A 88 -15.28 4.00 -6.73
CA ASP A 88 -14.10 3.87 -7.59
C ASP A 88 -13.27 5.15 -7.63
N ALA A 89 -13.92 6.33 -7.78
CA ALA A 89 -13.22 7.60 -7.80
C ALA A 89 -12.58 7.93 -6.44
N ARG A 90 -13.28 7.63 -5.34
CA ARG A 90 -12.75 7.76 -3.98
C ARG A 90 -11.56 6.84 -3.78
N HIS A 91 -11.70 5.57 -4.12
CA HIS A 91 -10.60 4.60 -3.99
C HIS A 91 -9.37 5.02 -4.79
N ALA A 92 -9.54 5.43 -6.05
CA ALA A 92 -8.45 5.93 -6.88
C ALA A 92 -7.74 7.16 -6.28
N LEU A 93 -8.49 8.10 -5.70
CA LEU A 93 -7.90 9.26 -5.00
C LEU A 93 -7.14 8.82 -3.75
N LEU A 94 -7.69 7.92 -2.95
CA LEU A 94 -7.05 7.42 -1.74
C LEU A 94 -5.82 6.58 -2.07
N GLU A 95 -5.88 5.72 -3.09
CA GLU A 95 -4.72 4.97 -3.58
C GLU A 95 -3.61 5.90 -4.08
N LYS A 96 -3.96 6.90 -4.92
CA LYS A 96 -3.01 7.92 -5.38
C LYS A 96 -2.35 8.68 -4.22
N THR A 97 -3.07 8.90 -3.13
CA THR A 97 -2.57 9.66 -1.98
C THR A 97 -1.75 8.79 -1.04
N TYR A 98 -2.27 7.64 -0.61
CA TYR A 98 -1.73 6.86 0.52
C TYR A 98 -0.90 5.65 0.11
N SER A 99 -1.07 5.11 -1.10
CA SER A 99 -0.25 3.97 -1.55
C SER A 99 1.19 4.39 -1.76
N ARG A 100 2.13 3.60 -1.20
CA ARG A 100 3.57 3.79 -1.44
C ARG A 100 4.03 3.22 -2.77
N ALA A 101 3.28 2.28 -3.31
CA ALA A 101 3.63 1.61 -4.56
C ALA A 101 3.08 2.35 -5.78
N LYS A 102 1.84 2.88 -5.65
CA LYS A 102 1.08 3.48 -6.77
C LYS A 102 0.79 4.97 -6.60
N GLY A 103 1.09 5.52 -5.44
CA GLY A 103 0.80 6.91 -5.09
C GLY A 103 1.96 7.62 -4.41
N TYR A 104 1.63 8.68 -3.68
CA TYR A 104 2.62 9.53 -3.03
C TYR A 104 3.05 9.01 -1.65
N GLY A 105 2.38 7.98 -1.10
CA GLY A 105 2.81 7.34 0.14
C GLY A 105 2.57 8.16 1.41
N VAL A 106 1.53 8.97 1.44
CA VAL A 106 1.09 9.69 2.64
C VAL A 106 0.88 8.68 3.77
N SER A 107 1.41 8.98 4.96
CA SER A 107 1.55 7.99 6.03
C SER A 107 1.09 8.48 7.41
N TYR A 108 0.49 9.67 7.48
CA TYR A 108 0.01 10.24 8.72
C TYR A 108 -1.40 10.83 8.55
N ALA A 109 -2.22 10.75 9.59
CA ALA A 109 -3.55 11.36 9.63
C ALA A 109 -3.81 11.99 11.00
N ARG A 110 -4.62 13.05 11.03
CA ARG A 110 -5.14 13.66 12.25
C ARG A 110 -6.65 13.62 12.26
N ILE A 111 -7.26 13.27 13.38
CA ILE A 111 -8.71 13.24 13.57
C ILE A 111 -9.09 13.97 14.85
N SER A 112 -10.36 14.39 14.95
CA SER A 112 -10.90 14.93 16.20
C SER A 112 -11.35 13.81 17.15
N ILE A 113 -11.36 14.11 18.45
CA ILE A 113 -12.06 13.33 19.49
C ILE A 113 -13.35 14.08 19.83
N GLY A 114 -14.47 13.63 19.25
CA GLY A 114 -15.70 14.40 19.16
C GLY A 114 -15.65 15.44 18.05
N CYS A 115 -16.41 16.53 18.15
CA CYS A 115 -16.48 17.51 17.07
C CYS A 115 -15.22 18.37 16.93
N SER A 116 -15.03 18.88 15.71
CA SER A 116 -14.23 20.04 15.35
C SER A 116 -15.13 21.09 14.69
N ASP A 117 -14.58 22.18 14.23
CA ASP A 117 -15.27 23.20 13.40
C ASP A 117 -15.71 22.65 12.02
N PHE A 118 -15.19 21.48 11.61
CA PHE A 118 -15.56 20.74 10.39
C PHE A 118 -16.28 19.42 10.72
N SER A 119 -17.26 19.50 11.61
CA SER A 119 -18.16 18.40 12.00
C SER A 119 -19.61 18.66 11.57
N SER A 120 -20.49 17.68 11.69
CA SER A 120 -21.90 17.82 11.33
C SER A 120 -22.68 18.68 12.33
N THR A 121 -22.31 18.56 13.60
CA THR A 121 -22.88 19.30 14.74
C THR A 121 -21.80 19.52 15.81
N VAL A 122 -22.12 20.30 16.82
CA VAL A 122 -21.29 20.41 18.03
C VAL A 122 -21.65 19.28 18.98
N TYR A 123 -20.71 18.42 19.33
CA TYR A 123 -20.90 17.27 20.22
C TYR A 123 -19.59 16.82 20.87
N THR A 124 -19.69 16.05 21.96
CA THR A 124 -18.62 15.19 22.44
C THR A 124 -19.10 13.73 22.45
N LEU A 125 -18.19 12.81 22.68
CA LEU A 125 -18.56 11.39 22.72
C LEU A 125 -19.26 10.98 24.03
N CYS A 126 -19.56 11.95 24.93
CA CYS A 126 -20.23 11.71 26.20
C CYS A 126 -20.93 12.99 26.72
N ASP A 127 -21.97 13.45 26.05
CA ASP A 127 -22.67 14.72 26.38
C ASP A 127 -23.58 14.61 27.60
N THR A 128 -23.97 13.40 27.95
CA THR A 128 -24.72 13.10 29.19
C THR A 128 -23.73 12.77 30.31
N PRO A 129 -23.89 13.31 31.53
CA PRO A 129 -23.03 12.98 32.65
C PRO A 129 -22.96 11.47 32.94
N GLY A 130 -21.75 10.97 33.16
CA GLY A 130 -21.46 9.55 33.40
C GLY A 130 -20.87 8.86 32.15
N LEU A 131 -19.72 8.21 32.33
CA LEU A 131 -18.98 7.56 31.21
C LEU A 131 -19.66 6.31 30.68
N GLU A 132 -20.69 5.81 31.32
CA GLU A 132 -21.60 4.79 30.78
C GLU A 132 -22.38 5.26 29.54
N HIS A 133 -22.49 6.59 29.36
CA HIS A 133 -23.12 7.21 28.19
C HIS A 133 -22.12 7.50 27.04
N PHE A 134 -20.85 7.09 27.19
CA PHE A 134 -19.86 7.25 26.12
C PHE A 134 -20.27 6.41 24.90
N ALA A 135 -20.33 7.05 23.74
CA ALA A 135 -20.57 6.39 22.46
C ALA A 135 -19.90 7.21 21.32
N LEU A 136 -19.42 6.51 20.30
CA LEU A 136 -19.02 7.18 19.04
C LEU A 136 -20.26 7.80 18.39
N HIS A 137 -20.08 8.99 17.82
CA HIS A 137 -21.14 9.72 17.10
C HIS A 137 -21.26 9.19 15.65
N SER A 138 -22.31 9.59 14.94
CA SER A 138 -22.47 9.26 13.51
C SER A 138 -21.34 9.82 12.61
N ASP A 139 -20.72 10.92 13.00
CA ASP A 139 -19.56 11.48 12.29
C ASP A 139 -18.41 10.47 12.25
N GLU A 140 -18.15 9.78 13.38
CA GLU A 140 -17.13 8.74 13.46
C GLU A 140 -17.60 7.46 12.76
N THR A 141 -18.82 6.96 13.09
CA THR A 141 -19.26 5.63 12.63
C THR A 141 -19.57 5.55 11.15
N ASP A 142 -20.16 6.62 10.59
CA ASP A 142 -20.69 6.60 9.23
C ASP A 142 -19.71 7.22 8.22
N TYR A 143 -18.72 8.02 8.66
CA TYR A 143 -17.81 8.75 7.78
C TYR A 143 -16.33 8.52 8.12
N ILE A 144 -15.85 8.87 9.32
CA ILE A 144 -14.42 8.83 9.64
C ILE A 144 -13.88 7.40 9.66
N ILE A 145 -14.54 6.50 10.36
CA ILE A 145 -14.13 5.09 10.49
C ILE A 145 -14.13 4.36 9.14
N PRO A 146 -15.17 4.45 8.28
CA PRO A 146 -15.14 3.86 6.95
C PRO A 146 -13.96 4.33 6.09
N ILE A 147 -13.69 5.64 6.06
CA ILE A 147 -12.58 6.21 5.30
C ILE A 147 -11.23 5.77 5.89
N LEU A 148 -11.05 5.79 7.21
CA LEU A 148 -9.83 5.30 7.83
C LEU A 148 -9.58 3.81 7.52
N LYS A 149 -10.61 2.98 7.52
CA LYS A 149 -10.49 1.57 7.13
C LYS A 149 -10.07 1.41 5.67
N GLU A 150 -10.63 2.20 4.76
CA GLU A 150 -10.24 2.18 3.35
C GLU A 150 -8.77 2.60 3.19
N ILE A 151 -8.33 3.66 3.88
CA ILE A 151 -6.93 4.11 3.86
C ILE A 151 -5.99 3.08 4.50
N LEU A 152 -6.35 2.49 5.64
CA LEU A 152 -5.55 1.46 6.33
C LEU A 152 -5.41 0.19 5.49
N ALA A 153 -6.38 -0.07 4.64
CA ALA A 153 -6.30 -1.14 3.68
C ALA A 153 -5.28 -0.86 2.56
N ILE A 154 -5.13 0.40 2.16
CA ILE A 154 -4.14 0.87 1.19
C ILE A 154 -2.76 1.03 1.85
N ASN A 155 -2.70 1.66 3.02
CA ASN A 155 -1.49 1.91 3.80
C ASN A 155 -1.69 1.50 5.27
N PRO A 156 -1.42 0.25 5.63
CA PRO A 156 -1.63 -0.25 6.99
C PRO A 156 -0.65 0.30 8.03
N ASP A 157 0.41 0.98 7.60
CA ASP A 157 1.36 1.65 8.48
C ASP A 157 0.96 3.12 8.77
N LEU A 158 -0.26 3.53 8.37
CA LEU A 158 -0.78 4.86 8.65
C LEU A 158 -0.75 5.15 10.15
N ARG A 159 -0.11 6.24 10.55
CA ARG A 159 -0.17 6.75 11.91
C ARG A 159 -1.33 7.71 12.07
N ILE A 160 -2.04 7.61 13.17
CA ILE A 160 -3.22 8.42 13.44
C ILE A 160 -3.04 9.15 14.78
N ILE A 161 -3.04 10.49 14.75
CA ILE A 161 -3.09 11.33 15.92
C ILE A 161 -4.50 11.89 16.09
N ALA A 162 -4.96 12.02 17.33
CA ALA A 162 -6.28 12.55 17.65
C ALA A 162 -6.21 13.62 18.72
N ALA A 163 -7.06 14.66 18.60
CA ALA A 163 -7.16 15.74 19.57
C ALA A 163 -8.62 16.16 19.77
N PRO A 164 -9.07 16.46 21.02
CA PRO A 164 -10.37 17.04 21.28
C PRO A 164 -10.33 18.57 21.15
N TRP A 165 -11.42 19.18 20.67
CA TRP A 165 -11.63 20.63 20.69
C TRP A 165 -12.18 21.12 22.02
N THR A 166 -12.92 20.27 22.73
CA THR A 166 -13.44 20.51 24.07
C THR A 166 -13.71 19.22 24.81
N ALA A 167 -13.64 19.25 26.14
CA ALA A 167 -14.18 18.20 26.98
C ALA A 167 -15.73 18.22 26.99
N PRO A 168 -16.40 17.10 27.36
CA PRO A 168 -17.82 17.11 27.67
C PRO A 168 -18.19 18.27 28.62
N ARG A 169 -19.27 18.99 28.32
CA ARG A 169 -19.66 20.20 29.09
C ARG A 169 -19.75 19.95 30.59
N TRP A 170 -20.28 18.80 30.98
CA TRP A 170 -20.43 18.43 32.38
C TRP A 170 -19.10 18.23 33.12
N MET A 171 -17.98 18.05 32.39
CA MET A 171 -16.64 18.02 32.98
C MET A 171 -15.95 19.38 33.06
N LYS A 172 -16.57 20.45 32.56
CA LYS A 172 -16.02 21.84 32.60
C LYS A 172 -16.51 22.59 33.81
N TYR A 173 -15.81 23.65 34.19
CA TYR A 173 -16.31 24.57 35.26
C TYR A 173 -17.59 25.27 34.84
N ASP A 174 -17.68 25.72 33.56
CA ASP A 174 -18.96 26.18 33.03
C ASP A 174 -19.58 25.05 32.19
N THR A 175 -20.53 24.37 32.81
CA THR A 175 -21.24 23.23 32.21
C THR A 175 -22.23 23.60 31.09
N THR A 176 -22.43 24.92 30.84
CA THR A 176 -23.43 25.41 29.89
C THR A 176 -22.85 25.70 28.50
N THR A 177 -21.54 25.94 28.40
CA THR A 177 -20.90 26.38 27.18
C THR A 177 -20.11 25.30 26.46
N TRP A 178 -20.19 25.32 25.14
CA TRP A 178 -19.29 24.55 24.24
C TRP A 178 -17.96 25.29 24.03
N THR A 179 -17.92 26.60 24.19
CA THR A 179 -16.81 27.47 23.82
C THR A 179 -16.11 27.99 25.07
N GLY A 180 -14.78 27.93 25.09
CA GLY A 180 -14.00 28.41 26.25
C GLY A 180 -14.23 27.58 27.52
N SER A 181 -14.07 28.23 28.70
CA SER A 181 -14.04 27.58 30.01
C SER A 181 -12.85 26.63 30.19
N TYR A 182 -12.68 26.07 31.38
CA TYR A 182 -11.59 25.21 31.78
C TYR A 182 -12.12 23.82 32.14
N LEU A 183 -11.30 22.80 32.02
CA LEU A 183 -11.58 21.48 32.57
C LEU A 183 -11.62 21.54 34.09
N ASN A 184 -12.69 21.06 34.70
CA ASN A 184 -12.81 21.00 36.15
C ASN A 184 -11.91 19.90 36.72
N THR A 185 -11.03 20.27 37.64
CA THR A 185 -10.06 19.33 38.24
C THR A 185 -10.72 18.13 38.90
N ALA A 186 -11.97 18.27 39.38
CA ALA A 186 -12.74 17.14 39.92
C ALA A 186 -13.03 16.04 38.90
N HIS A 187 -12.97 16.36 37.61
CA HIS A 187 -13.24 15.45 36.48
C HIS A 187 -11.97 15.03 35.71
N TYR A 188 -10.77 15.26 36.21
CA TYR A 188 -9.53 14.85 35.51
C TYR A 188 -9.48 13.35 35.27
N GLN A 189 -9.90 12.53 36.24
CA GLN A 189 -9.96 11.09 36.05
C GLN A 189 -11.04 10.69 35.05
N ASP A 190 -12.22 11.28 35.11
CA ASP A 190 -13.31 11.02 34.15
C ASP A 190 -12.86 11.35 32.72
N TYR A 191 -12.12 12.46 32.55
CA TYR A 191 -11.62 12.88 31.25
C TYR A 191 -10.48 11.98 30.76
N ALA A 192 -9.62 11.52 31.64
CA ALA A 192 -8.60 10.51 31.28
C ALA A 192 -9.23 9.18 30.84
N ASP A 193 -10.28 8.73 31.55
CA ASP A 193 -11.02 7.52 31.19
C ASP A 193 -11.83 7.71 29.89
N TYR A 194 -12.28 8.94 29.58
CA TYR A 194 -12.88 9.29 28.29
C TYR A 194 -11.90 9.07 27.12
N PHE A 195 -10.62 9.44 27.26
CA PHE A 195 -9.58 9.15 26.27
C PHE A 195 -9.34 7.63 26.12
N VAL A 196 -9.32 6.90 27.24
CA VAL A 196 -9.19 5.43 27.20
C VAL A 196 -10.34 4.82 26.37
N LYS A 197 -11.59 5.21 26.69
CA LYS A 197 -12.77 4.72 25.97
C LYS A 197 -12.72 5.04 24.47
N PHE A 198 -12.24 6.22 24.10
CA PHE A 198 -12.05 6.59 22.69
C PHE A 198 -11.02 5.67 22.01
N VAL A 199 -9.84 5.50 22.59
CA VAL A 199 -8.78 4.66 22.01
C VAL A 199 -9.25 3.20 21.88
N GLU A 200 -9.95 2.68 22.90
CA GLU A 200 -10.51 1.33 22.88
C GLU A 200 -11.63 1.19 21.84
N ALA A 201 -12.52 2.17 21.71
CA ALA A 201 -13.59 2.16 20.72
C ALA A 201 -13.02 2.17 19.29
N MET A 202 -12.02 3.01 19.00
CA MET A 202 -11.35 3.01 17.71
C MET A 202 -10.62 1.69 17.44
N LYS A 203 -9.95 1.13 18.43
CA LYS A 203 -9.30 -0.18 18.35
C LYS A 203 -10.28 -1.31 18.08
N ALA A 204 -11.48 -1.26 18.64
CA ALA A 204 -12.55 -2.23 18.37
C ALA A 204 -12.99 -2.21 16.89
N HIS A 205 -12.80 -1.09 16.20
CA HIS A 205 -12.99 -0.95 14.75
C HIS A 205 -11.74 -1.31 13.92
N GLY A 206 -10.65 -1.77 14.56
CA GLY A 206 -9.38 -2.11 13.90
C GLY A 206 -8.49 -0.89 13.63
N ILE A 207 -8.76 0.25 14.28
CA ILE A 207 -8.03 1.50 14.09
C ILE A 207 -7.18 1.78 15.33
N ASN A 208 -5.85 1.76 15.19
CA ASN A 208 -4.93 2.06 16.27
C ASN A 208 -4.64 3.55 16.32
N ILE A 209 -4.93 4.20 17.44
CA ILE A 209 -4.56 5.59 17.70
C ILE A 209 -3.08 5.63 18.15
N TYR A 210 -2.23 6.17 17.27
CA TYR A 210 -0.79 6.27 17.50
C TYR A 210 -0.46 7.27 18.60
N ALA A 211 -1.13 8.43 18.58
CA ALA A 211 -0.92 9.51 19.57
C ALA A 211 -2.20 10.30 19.82
N VAL A 212 -2.20 11.02 20.93
CA VAL A 212 -3.21 12.05 21.24
C VAL A 212 -2.55 13.35 21.66
N SER A 213 -3.25 14.48 21.44
CA SER A 213 -3.01 15.73 22.17
C SER A 213 -4.11 15.92 23.21
N PRO A 214 -3.81 16.37 24.43
CA PRO A 214 -4.82 16.57 25.48
C PRO A 214 -5.90 17.60 25.11
N GLN A 215 -5.53 18.61 24.30
CA GLN A 215 -6.43 19.66 23.82
C GLN A 215 -5.91 20.26 22.51
N ASN A 216 -6.77 20.38 21.49
CA ASN A 216 -6.52 21.21 20.33
C ASN A 216 -6.55 22.68 20.73
N GLU A 217 -5.52 23.45 20.37
CA GLU A 217 -5.42 24.90 20.59
C GLU A 217 -5.79 25.34 22.01
N PRO A 218 -5.04 24.93 23.02
CA PRO A 218 -5.43 25.10 24.43
C PRO A 218 -5.56 26.55 24.92
N LEU A 219 -5.09 27.55 24.17
CA LEU A 219 -5.28 28.96 24.50
C LEU A 219 -6.36 29.62 23.62
N ASN A 220 -6.95 28.92 22.67
CA ASN A 220 -8.04 29.44 21.84
C ASN A 220 -9.39 29.15 22.45
N GLY A 221 -9.91 30.13 23.22
CA GLY A 221 -11.24 30.04 23.82
C GLY A 221 -12.38 30.45 22.90
N GLY A 222 -12.14 30.79 21.63
CA GLY A 222 -13.10 31.42 20.73
C GLY A 222 -13.64 30.53 19.59
N ASN A 223 -13.15 29.32 19.42
CA ASN A 223 -13.63 28.41 18.36
C ASN A 223 -15.03 27.85 18.69
N CYS A 224 -15.75 27.28 17.70
CA CYS A 224 -17.14 26.81 17.83
C CYS A 224 -17.32 25.72 18.91
N ALA A 225 -16.30 24.89 19.11
CA ALA A 225 -16.05 24.08 20.29
C ALA A 225 -14.62 24.37 20.73
N SER A 226 -14.44 24.70 22.01
CA SER A 226 -13.11 25.01 22.54
C SER A 226 -13.06 24.86 24.06
N MET A 227 -11.85 24.74 24.61
CA MET A 227 -11.59 24.69 26.03
C MET A 227 -10.21 25.29 26.29
N ILE A 228 -10.13 26.17 27.29
CA ILE A 228 -8.85 26.73 27.75
C ILE A 228 -8.15 25.70 28.63
N MET A 229 -6.86 25.51 28.36
CA MET A 229 -5.98 24.65 29.14
C MET A 229 -4.59 25.28 29.19
N GLU A 230 -4.26 25.97 30.27
CA GLU A 230 -2.96 26.59 30.45
C GLU A 230 -1.90 25.50 30.72
N TRP A 231 -0.59 25.80 30.54
CA TRP A 231 0.44 24.78 30.66
C TRP A 231 0.44 24.03 31.99
N TRP A 232 0.06 24.67 33.09
CA TRP A 232 -0.07 24.02 34.41
C TRP A 232 -1.30 23.10 34.51
N ASP A 233 -2.39 23.47 33.83
CA ASP A 233 -3.61 22.65 33.79
C ASP A 233 -3.39 21.39 32.91
N GLU A 234 -2.75 21.55 31.72
CA GLU A 234 -2.38 20.43 30.88
C GLU A 234 -1.43 19.48 31.60
N ALA A 235 -0.40 20.03 32.24
CA ALA A 235 0.55 19.22 33.00
C ALA A 235 -0.12 18.44 34.14
N ASP A 236 -1.02 19.08 34.91
CA ASP A 236 -1.73 18.43 36.03
C ASP A 236 -2.74 17.39 35.49
N PHE A 237 -3.41 17.67 34.39
CA PHE A 237 -4.26 16.68 33.73
C PHE A 237 -3.42 15.48 33.20
N VAL A 238 -2.28 15.72 32.56
CA VAL A 238 -1.42 14.65 32.02
C VAL A 238 -0.84 13.78 33.15
N LYS A 239 -0.63 14.30 34.36
CA LYS A 239 -0.29 13.47 35.54
C LYS A 239 -1.39 12.46 35.90
N VAL A 240 -2.61 12.63 35.41
CA VAL A 240 -3.71 11.67 35.54
C VAL A 240 -3.82 10.81 34.29
N LEU A 241 -3.72 11.43 33.11
CA LEU A 241 -3.89 10.76 31.81
C LEU A 241 -2.82 9.70 31.57
N ALA A 242 -1.54 10.03 31.73
CA ALA A 242 -0.43 9.11 31.41
C ALA A 242 -0.44 7.86 32.30
N PRO A 243 -0.61 7.94 33.63
CA PRO A 243 -0.82 6.77 34.47
C PRO A 243 -2.07 5.96 34.09
N THR A 244 -3.14 6.66 33.67
CA THR A 244 -4.38 5.98 33.28
C THR A 244 -4.16 5.19 31.98
N PHE A 245 -3.47 5.73 30.99
CA PHE A 245 -3.08 4.97 29.78
C PHE A 245 -2.25 3.75 30.13
N LYS A 246 -1.23 3.91 30.94
CA LYS A 246 -0.35 2.81 31.34
C LYS A 246 -1.09 1.70 32.09
N ARG A 247 -1.96 2.01 33.03
CA ARG A 247 -2.80 1.05 33.77
C ARG A 247 -3.75 0.25 32.85
N ASN A 248 -4.21 0.88 31.76
CA ASN A 248 -5.05 0.23 30.76
C ASN A 248 -4.24 -0.45 29.62
N GLY A 249 -2.90 -0.53 29.74
CA GLY A 249 -2.03 -1.19 28.78
C GLY A 249 -1.96 -0.47 27.42
N LEU A 250 -2.27 0.83 27.37
CA LEU A 250 -2.18 1.64 26.17
C LEU A 250 -0.74 2.11 25.94
N THR A 251 -0.31 2.08 24.69
CA THR A 251 0.99 2.60 24.23
C THR A 251 0.82 3.89 23.39
N THR A 252 -0.37 4.45 23.39
CA THR A 252 -0.70 5.69 22.69
C THR A 252 0.15 6.83 23.25
N LYS A 253 0.88 7.51 22.38
CA LYS A 253 1.75 8.64 22.72
C LYS A 253 0.92 9.87 23.09
N ILE A 254 1.54 10.80 23.82
CA ILE A 254 0.93 12.08 24.19
C ILE A 254 1.86 13.19 23.67
N TYR A 255 1.32 14.07 22.81
CA TYR A 255 1.95 15.32 22.40
C TYR A 255 1.25 16.47 23.09
N LEU A 256 2.03 17.30 23.78
CA LEU A 256 1.54 18.47 24.48
C LEU A 256 1.33 19.65 23.53
N TRP A 257 0.65 20.68 24.00
CA TRP A 257 0.48 21.97 23.35
C TRP A 257 -0.51 21.94 22.18
N ASP A 258 -0.11 21.52 20.99
CA ASP A 258 -0.96 21.45 19.78
C ASP A 258 -1.54 22.80 19.36
N HIS A 259 -0.70 23.86 19.30
CA HIS A 259 -1.11 25.24 19.01
C HIS A 259 0.05 26.07 18.41
N ASN A 260 -0.13 27.42 18.34
CA ASN A 260 0.72 28.40 17.65
C ASN A 260 2.10 28.59 18.30
N TYR A 261 3.11 28.90 17.46
CA TYR A 261 4.49 29.14 17.91
C TYR A 261 4.63 30.30 18.93
N ASN A 262 3.76 31.31 18.88
CA ASN A 262 3.87 32.49 19.74
C ASN A 262 3.02 32.41 21.02
N TYR A 263 2.41 31.21 21.31
CA TYR A 263 1.58 31.00 22.49
C TYR A 263 0.49 32.06 22.62
N ASP A 264 -0.09 32.49 21.49
CA ASP A 264 -1.08 33.55 21.31
C ASP A 264 -0.71 34.86 22.02
N ASN A 265 0.58 35.12 22.20
CA ASN A 265 1.18 36.24 22.91
C ASN A 265 0.82 36.32 24.41
N TRP A 266 0.37 35.21 25.04
CA TRP A 266 0.18 35.18 26.48
C TRP A 266 1.54 35.09 27.19
N SER A 267 1.91 36.11 27.93
CA SER A 267 3.22 36.21 28.55
C SER A 267 3.53 35.10 29.56
N THR A 268 2.49 34.53 30.19
CA THR A 268 2.60 33.45 31.18
C THR A 268 2.68 32.08 30.56
N GLN A 269 2.46 31.95 29.23
CA GLN A 269 2.39 30.69 28.50
C GLN A 269 3.60 30.46 27.59
N GLN A 270 4.56 31.36 27.56
CA GLN A 270 5.76 31.21 26.73
C GLN A 270 6.50 29.93 27.09
N GLN A 271 7.03 29.21 26.07
CA GLN A 271 7.67 27.93 26.26
C GLN A 271 6.81 26.86 26.98
N TYR A 272 5.52 26.91 26.73
CA TYR A 272 4.49 26.07 27.34
C TYR A 272 4.92 24.60 27.49
N PRO A 273 5.41 23.90 26.42
CA PRO A 273 5.78 22.48 26.54
C PRO A 273 6.87 22.23 27.56
N VAL A 274 7.88 23.12 27.64
CA VAL A 274 9.02 22.95 28.57
C VAL A 274 8.53 23.00 30.01
N HIS A 275 7.74 24.01 30.36
CA HIS A 275 7.16 24.15 31.69
C HIS A 275 6.22 22.97 32.04
N ALA A 276 5.45 22.50 31.05
CA ALA A 276 4.60 21.33 31.25
C ALA A 276 5.42 20.06 31.49
N TYR A 277 6.50 19.82 30.74
CA TYR A 277 7.38 18.66 30.97
C TYR A 277 7.99 18.67 32.37
N GLU A 278 8.51 19.85 32.82
CA GLU A 278 9.08 20.02 34.16
C GLU A 278 8.04 19.70 35.24
N ARG A 279 6.81 20.20 35.08
CA ARG A 279 5.73 19.99 36.06
C ARG A 279 5.21 18.55 36.06
N ILE A 280 5.13 17.87 34.92
CA ILE A 280 4.75 16.46 34.82
C ILE A 280 5.79 15.60 35.56
N GLY A 281 7.08 15.84 35.34
CA GLY A 281 8.17 15.10 35.95
C GLY A 281 8.10 13.59 35.64
N ASN A 282 8.53 12.78 36.62
CA ASN A 282 8.63 11.33 36.44
C ASN A 282 7.43 10.58 37.06
N VAL A 283 6.19 10.95 36.70
CA VAL A 283 5.02 10.16 37.08
C VAL A 283 4.95 8.84 36.31
N GLU A 284 4.20 7.88 36.83
CA GLU A 284 3.90 6.64 36.10
C GLU A 284 3.32 6.95 34.71
N GLY A 285 3.85 6.32 33.66
CA GLY A 285 3.40 6.56 32.27
C GLY A 285 3.97 7.82 31.64
N SER A 286 4.83 8.61 32.31
CA SER A 286 5.45 9.81 31.74
C SER A 286 6.28 9.54 30.49
N GLU A 287 6.71 8.30 30.26
CA GLU A 287 7.38 7.86 29.03
C GLU A 287 6.47 7.96 27.80
N LEU A 288 5.15 8.04 27.99
CA LEU A 288 4.19 8.24 26.89
C LEU A 288 4.11 9.71 26.45
N VAL A 289 4.59 10.66 27.27
CA VAL A 289 4.67 12.07 26.96
C VAL A 289 5.91 12.33 26.12
N VAL A 290 5.77 12.12 24.82
CA VAL A 290 6.91 12.04 23.91
C VAL A 290 7.36 13.38 23.35
N GLY A 291 6.47 14.39 23.29
CA GLY A 291 6.81 15.64 22.65
C GLY A 291 5.72 16.69 22.62
N ALA A 292 5.84 17.66 21.71
CA ALA A 292 4.88 18.74 21.49
C ALA A 292 4.49 18.87 20.02
N ALA A 293 3.27 19.35 19.78
CA ALA A 293 2.68 19.60 18.48
C ALA A 293 2.52 21.12 18.25
N TYR A 294 2.68 21.57 17.00
CA TYR A 294 2.65 22.99 16.67
C TYR A 294 1.78 23.32 15.47
N HIS A 295 1.19 24.54 15.51
CA HIS A 295 0.48 25.21 14.42
C HIS A 295 1.22 26.51 14.03
N ASN A 296 0.93 27.07 12.85
CA ASN A 296 1.60 28.30 12.38
C ASN A 296 0.66 29.47 12.11
N TYR A 297 -0.45 29.56 12.82
CA TYR A 297 -1.32 30.73 12.70
C TYR A 297 -0.77 31.96 13.45
N GLY A 298 0.23 31.77 14.30
CA GLY A 298 0.92 32.83 15.01
C GLY A 298 2.38 32.49 15.36
N GLY A 299 3.29 33.48 15.22
CA GLY A 299 4.72 33.30 15.48
C GLY A 299 5.50 32.77 14.30
N THR A 300 6.69 32.23 14.56
CA THR A 300 7.57 31.64 13.54
C THR A 300 8.10 30.29 13.99
N SER A 301 8.45 29.44 13.04
CA SER A 301 9.03 28.11 13.30
C SER A 301 10.39 28.14 14.06
N ASP A 302 10.97 29.33 14.33
CA ASP A 302 12.19 29.46 15.15
C ASP A 302 11.97 28.96 16.58
N GLU A 303 10.73 29.01 17.08
CA GLU A 303 10.35 28.47 18.38
C GLU A 303 10.67 26.98 18.53
N LEU A 304 10.59 26.20 17.44
CA LEU A 304 10.95 24.79 17.45
C LEU A 304 12.40 24.57 17.91
N ASN A 305 13.33 25.43 17.48
CA ASN A 305 14.71 25.36 17.94
C ASN A 305 14.84 25.73 19.43
N VAL A 306 14.05 26.71 19.90
CA VAL A 306 14.05 27.11 21.32
C VAL A 306 13.62 25.93 22.19
N ILE A 307 12.55 25.25 21.81
CA ILE A 307 12.04 24.09 22.55
C ILE A 307 12.96 22.89 22.45
N HIS A 308 13.48 22.59 21.24
CA HIS A 308 14.44 21.49 21.07
C HIS A 308 15.70 21.68 21.91
N ASN A 309 16.24 22.89 21.98
CA ASN A 309 17.45 23.17 22.78
C ASN A 309 17.23 22.98 24.29
N GLN A 310 16.00 23.15 24.78
CA GLN A 310 15.65 22.98 26.18
C GLN A 310 15.22 21.54 26.52
N ALA A 311 14.62 20.83 25.55
CA ALA A 311 14.14 19.47 25.69
C ALA A 311 14.54 18.61 24.47
N PRO A 312 15.86 18.32 24.27
CA PRO A 312 16.36 17.71 23.04
C PRO A 312 15.95 16.22 22.87
N ASP A 313 15.54 15.58 23.93
CA ASP A 313 14.98 14.21 23.95
C ASP A 313 13.49 14.15 23.57
N LYS A 314 12.83 15.30 23.44
CA LYS A 314 11.42 15.39 23.09
C LYS A 314 11.21 15.52 21.59
N GLU A 315 10.16 14.84 21.12
CA GLU A 315 9.75 14.89 19.71
C GLU A 315 9.00 16.21 19.42
N LEU A 316 9.21 16.74 18.22
CA LEU A 316 8.44 17.87 17.71
C LEU A 316 7.68 17.44 16.45
N ILE A 317 6.42 17.82 16.36
CA ILE A 317 5.59 17.61 15.16
C ILE A 317 4.89 18.91 14.78
N PHE A 318 4.65 19.07 13.50
CA PHE A 318 3.80 20.12 12.96
C PHE A 318 2.43 19.51 12.65
N SER A 319 1.42 19.85 13.43
CA SER A 319 0.13 19.14 13.44
C SER A 319 -0.99 19.84 12.69
N GLU A 320 -0.84 21.16 12.38
CA GLU A 320 -1.90 21.86 11.69
C GLU A 320 -1.43 23.15 10.99
N ALA A 321 -1.91 23.35 9.77
CA ALA A 321 -2.01 24.63 9.06
C ALA A 321 -3.16 24.54 8.04
N SER A 322 -3.83 25.67 7.82
CA SER A 322 -4.89 25.81 6.82
C SER A 322 -4.50 26.72 5.68
N ILE A 323 -5.07 26.49 4.53
CA ILE A 323 -5.15 27.44 3.42
C ILE A 323 -6.58 27.98 3.32
N GLY A 324 -6.70 29.19 2.81
CA GLY A 324 -8.00 29.83 2.66
C GLY A 324 -7.91 31.12 1.87
N GLU A 325 -8.96 31.92 1.97
CA GLU A 325 -9.04 33.22 1.29
C GLU A 325 -7.97 34.21 1.76
N TRP A 326 -7.54 34.12 3.03
CA TRP A 326 -6.56 35.04 3.65
C TRP A 326 -5.13 34.88 3.16
N ASN A 327 -4.75 33.72 2.60
CA ASN A 327 -3.39 33.42 2.16
C ASN A 327 -3.33 32.98 0.70
N ASP A 328 -4.38 33.25 -0.08
CA ASP A 328 -4.48 32.94 -1.50
C ASP A 328 -4.15 31.46 -1.82
N GLY A 329 -4.66 30.55 -0.98
CA GLY A 329 -4.29 29.14 -0.94
C GLY A 329 -4.50 28.35 -2.23
N ARG A 330 -5.27 28.90 -3.19
CA ARG A 330 -5.48 28.33 -4.53
C ARG A 330 -4.46 28.80 -5.57
N ASN A 331 -3.71 29.87 -5.27
CA ASN A 331 -2.66 30.38 -6.15
C ASN A 331 -1.32 29.67 -5.86
N LEU A 332 -0.95 28.71 -6.68
CA LEU A 332 0.29 27.96 -6.48
C LEU A 332 1.55 28.82 -6.58
N GLY A 333 1.53 29.87 -7.42
CA GLY A 333 2.68 30.77 -7.62
C GLY A 333 3.14 31.49 -6.35
N THR A 334 2.25 31.64 -5.36
CA THR A 334 2.54 32.21 -4.05
C THR A 334 2.40 31.18 -2.95
N SER A 335 1.26 30.54 -2.83
CA SER A 335 0.89 29.66 -1.72
C SER A 335 1.74 28.37 -1.67
N LEU A 336 1.97 27.66 -2.80
CA LEU A 336 2.80 26.47 -2.78
C LEU A 336 4.22 26.79 -2.34
N ILE A 337 4.81 27.85 -2.91
CA ILE A 337 6.21 28.20 -2.64
C ILE A 337 6.40 28.63 -1.19
N SER A 338 5.48 29.47 -0.64
CA SER A 338 5.56 29.86 0.76
C SER A 338 5.41 28.66 1.70
N HIS A 339 4.44 27.76 1.46
CA HIS A 339 4.27 26.57 2.29
C HIS A 339 5.44 25.57 2.19
N MET A 340 5.98 25.38 0.98
CA MET A 340 7.20 24.57 0.82
C MET A 340 8.37 25.14 1.63
N LYS A 341 8.56 26.46 1.59
CA LYS A 341 9.62 27.15 2.33
C LYS A 341 9.36 27.18 3.83
N ASP A 342 8.22 27.75 4.24
CA ASP A 342 7.97 28.15 5.63
C ASP A 342 7.42 27.00 6.49
N VAL A 343 6.85 25.97 5.86
CA VAL A 343 6.36 24.76 6.54
C VAL A 343 7.22 23.56 6.21
N ALA A 344 7.20 23.04 4.97
CA ALA A 344 7.86 21.78 4.64
C ALA A 344 9.36 21.80 4.98
N ILE A 345 10.09 22.79 4.46
CA ILE A 345 11.56 22.89 4.63
C ILE A 345 11.90 23.42 6.01
N ALA A 346 11.29 24.52 6.44
CA ALA A 346 11.64 25.18 7.69
C ALA A 346 11.39 24.30 8.93
N THR A 347 10.25 23.61 9.02
CA THR A 347 9.97 22.74 10.18
C THR A 347 10.84 21.47 10.15
N SER A 348 11.12 20.92 8.95
CA SER A 348 12.03 19.78 8.81
C SER A 348 13.45 20.12 9.24
N LEU A 349 13.94 21.32 8.92
CA LEU A 349 15.26 21.80 9.37
C LEU A 349 15.27 22.06 10.90
N LYS A 350 14.11 22.30 11.50
CA LYS A 350 13.93 22.65 12.93
C LYS A 350 13.31 21.50 13.72
N HIS A 351 13.75 20.28 13.46
CA HIS A 351 13.52 19.07 14.24
C HIS A 351 12.12 18.45 14.17
N CYS A 352 11.16 18.96 13.37
CA CYS A 352 9.88 18.30 13.22
C CYS A 352 10.02 16.92 12.56
N ARG A 353 9.32 15.95 13.12
CA ARG A 353 9.28 14.56 12.66
C ARG A 353 8.08 14.25 11.79
N ALA A 354 7.04 15.05 11.88
CA ALA A 354 5.81 14.92 11.10
C ALA A 354 5.28 16.29 10.71
N ILE A 355 4.56 16.36 9.59
CA ILE A 355 3.88 17.54 9.10
C ILE A 355 2.48 17.14 8.65
N LEU A 356 1.44 17.77 9.23
CA LEU A 356 0.04 17.53 8.91
C LEU A 356 -0.66 18.84 8.55
N MET A 357 -1.50 18.77 7.51
CA MET A 357 -2.28 19.92 7.04
C MET A 357 -3.75 19.76 7.39
N TRP A 358 -4.40 20.88 7.68
CA TRP A 358 -5.81 20.93 8.05
C TRP A 358 -6.71 20.91 6.82
N ASN A 359 -7.67 19.99 6.87
CA ASN A 359 -8.64 19.49 5.91
C ASN A 359 -8.04 18.87 4.64
N PHE A 360 -8.13 17.55 4.55
CA PHE A 360 -7.73 16.82 3.37
C PHE A 360 -8.50 17.24 2.11
N ILE A 361 -9.84 17.30 2.22
CA ILE A 361 -10.71 17.65 1.10
C ILE A 361 -11.95 18.41 1.60
N LEU A 362 -12.27 19.53 0.96
CA LEU A 362 -13.51 20.28 1.16
C LEU A 362 -14.22 20.52 -0.17
N ASP A 363 -15.52 20.83 -0.13
CA ASP A 363 -16.27 21.21 -1.31
C ASP A 363 -15.94 22.64 -1.78
N MET A 364 -16.45 23.02 -2.94
CA MET A 364 -16.24 24.36 -3.50
C MET A 364 -16.86 25.47 -2.64
N ASN A 365 -17.78 25.13 -1.72
CA ASN A 365 -18.38 26.03 -0.75
C ASN A 365 -17.60 26.06 0.58
N LYS A 366 -16.43 25.39 0.64
CA LYS A 366 -15.53 25.35 1.81
C LYS A 366 -16.09 24.55 3.00
N GLY A 367 -16.92 23.57 2.72
CA GLY A 367 -17.62 22.80 3.74
C GLY A 367 -17.73 21.29 3.48
N PRO A 368 -18.66 20.67 4.23
CA PRO A 368 -19.51 21.27 5.28
C PRO A 368 -18.70 21.78 6.49
N ASN A 369 -19.15 22.83 7.17
CA ASN A 369 -18.52 23.37 8.38
C ASN A 369 -19.59 23.90 9.36
N LEU A 370 -19.18 24.13 10.61
CA LEU A 370 -20.06 24.65 11.65
C LEU A 370 -20.06 26.18 11.69
N ASP A 371 -21.19 26.73 12.09
CA ASP A 371 -21.27 28.16 12.47
C ASP A 371 -20.27 28.46 13.60
N GLY A 372 -19.47 29.52 13.45
CA GLY A 372 -18.42 29.88 14.38
C GLY A 372 -17.07 29.13 14.14
N GLY A 373 -17.01 28.19 13.20
CA GLY A 373 -15.78 27.62 12.66
C GLY A 373 -15.24 28.39 11.44
N CYS A 374 -14.21 27.89 10.80
CA CYS A 374 -13.58 28.53 9.63
C CYS A 374 -14.51 28.52 8.41
N GLN A 375 -15.03 29.69 8.03
CA GLN A 375 -15.90 29.88 6.86
C GLN A 375 -15.14 30.19 5.56
N THR A 376 -13.83 30.39 5.64
CA THR A 376 -12.97 30.83 4.53
C THR A 376 -11.85 29.82 4.24
N CYS A 377 -11.77 28.71 4.95
CA CYS A 377 -10.80 27.64 4.75
C CYS A 377 -11.05 26.88 3.44
N TYR A 378 -9.95 26.52 2.72
CA TYR A 378 -9.96 25.58 1.59
C TYR A 378 -9.46 24.23 2.06
N GLY A 379 -9.88 23.16 1.37
CA GLY A 379 -9.26 21.86 1.51
C GLY A 379 -7.87 21.81 0.87
N ALA A 380 -7.04 20.86 1.24
CA ALA A 380 -5.88 20.51 0.46
C ALA A 380 -6.30 20.06 -0.95
N ILE A 381 -7.51 19.55 -1.06
CA ILE A 381 -8.23 19.28 -2.31
C ILE A 381 -9.57 20.03 -2.27
N ASP A 382 -9.90 20.71 -3.37
CA ASP A 382 -11.25 21.23 -3.60
C ASP A 382 -12.02 20.26 -4.48
N ILE A 383 -13.15 19.70 -4.00
CA ILE A 383 -14.00 18.84 -4.80
C ILE A 383 -15.19 19.63 -5.36
N ALA A 384 -15.51 19.39 -6.64
CA ALA A 384 -16.68 19.99 -7.27
C ALA A 384 -17.99 19.53 -6.62
N ASN A 385 -19.02 20.36 -6.65
CA ASN A 385 -20.32 20.09 -5.99
C ASN A 385 -21.04 18.83 -6.54
N ASP A 386 -20.64 18.33 -7.70
CA ASP A 386 -21.15 17.07 -8.27
C ASP A 386 -20.32 15.84 -7.88
N TYR A 387 -19.26 16.02 -7.10
CA TYR A 387 -18.32 14.98 -6.61
C TYR A 387 -17.60 14.17 -7.70
N LYS A 388 -17.51 14.71 -8.94
CA LYS A 388 -16.88 14.01 -10.08
C LYS A 388 -15.49 14.49 -10.43
N SER A 389 -15.16 15.72 -10.08
CA SER A 389 -13.87 16.33 -10.36
C SER A 389 -13.32 17.06 -9.14
N TYR A 390 -12.02 17.18 -9.06
CA TYR A 390 -11.35 17.88 -7.96
C TYR A 390 -10.10 18.61 -8.45
N THR A 391 -9.68 19.60 -7.67
CA THR A 391 -8.45 20.36 -7.90
C THR A 391 -7.53 20.22 -6.68
N LEU A 392 -6.23 19.97 -6.95
CA LEU A 392 -5.21 19.90 -5.90
C LEU A 392 -4.74 21.31 -5.55
N ASN A 393 -4.75 21.65 -4.26
CA ASN A 393 -4.25 22.91 -3.75
C ASN A 393 -2.83 22.76 -3.16
N SER A 394 -2.21 23.87 -2.77
CA SER A 394 -0.83 23.93 -2.33
C SER A 394 -0.48 22.96 -1.21
N HIS A 395 -1.37 22.74 -0.24
CA HIS A 395 -1.13 21.80 0.86
C HIS A 395 -1.06 20.35 0.39
N TYR A 396 -1.93 19.93 -0.55
CA TYR A 396 -1.82 18.58 -1.11
C TYR A 396 -0.51 18.39 -1.85
N LEU A 397 -0.18 19.36 -2.70
CA LEU A 397 1.05 19.32 -3.51
C LEU A 397 2.30 19.30 -2.64
N MET A 398 2.32 20.11 -1.57
CA MET A 398 3.43 20.13 -0.61
C MET A 398 3.62 18.77 0.08
N ILE A 399 2.54 18.18 0.60
CA ILE A 399 2.59 16.87 1.26
C ILE A 399 2.98 15.76 0.26
N ALA A 400 2.47 15.83 -0.98
CA ALA A 400 2.84 14.89 -2.03
C ALA A 400 4.34 14.98 -2.38
N HIS A 401 4.91 16.20 -2.47
CA HIS A 401 6.33 16.41 -2.69
C HIS A 401 7.21 15.80 -1.59
N LEU A 402 6.78 15.91 -0.32
CA LEU A 402 7.50 15.31 0.80
C LEU A 402 7.35 13.79 0.81
N SER A 403 6.11 13.29 0.78
CA SER A 403 5.81 11.87 0.95
C SER A 403 6.33 10.98 -0.18
N ALA A 404 6.37 11.51 -1.42
CA ALA A 404 6.85 10.75 -2.57
C ALA A 404 8.34 10.38 -2.46
N VAL A 405 9.16 11.22 -1.86
CA VAL A 405 10.61 11.03 -1.81
C VAL A 405 11.15 10.71 -0.42
N VAL A 406 10.41 11.02 0.66
CA VAL A 406 10.82 10.80 2.05
C VAL A 406 9.95 9.72 2.69
N GLN A 407 10.59 8.62 3.10
CA GLN A 407 9.89 7.48 3.69
C GLN A 407 9.79 7.64 5.22
N PRO A 408 8.73 7.14 5.90
CA PRO A 408 8.76 6.96 7.33
C PRO A 408 9.98 6.17 7.79
N GLY A 409 10.65 6.67 8.84
CA GLY A 409 11.93 6.15 9.29
C GLY A 409 13.15 6.76 8.58
N ALA A 410 12.96 7.65 7.60
CA ALA A 410 14.05 8.47 7.07
C ALA A 410 14.65 9.38 8.15
N TYR A 411 15.88 9.78 7.98
CA TYR A 411 16.53 10.79 8.83
C TYR A 411 16.75 12.07 8.03
N ARG A 412 16.43 13.23 8.60
CA ARG A 412 16.93 14.49 8.09
C ARG A 412 18.47 14.47 8.21
N ILE A 413 19.18 14.83 7.16
CA ILE A 413 20.64 14.81 7.11
C ILE A 413 21.21 16.20 6.84
N ASP A 414 22.47 16.40 7.24
CA ASP A 414 23.17 17.63 6.92
C ASP A 414 23.69 17.63 5.49
N THR A 415 24.02 18.82 4.99
CA THR A 415 24.61 19.05 3.68
C THR A 415 25.83 19.95 3.80
N GLU A 416 26.75 19.86 2.81
CA GLU A 416 27.89 20.72 2.66
C GLU A 416 27.99 21.23 1.21
N GLY A 417 28.91 22.16 0.95
CA GLY A 417 29.19 22.66 -0.38
C GLY A 417 28.35 23.86 -0.75
N TRP A 418 27.69 23.80 -1.91
CA TRP A 418 27.01 24.96 -2.46
C TRP A 418 25.83 25.41 -1.58
N TRP A 419 25.75 26.70 -1.37
CA TRP A 419 24.66 27.37 -0.70
C TRP A 419 24.29 28.65 -1.45
N THR A 420 23.01 28.93 -1.57
CA THR A 420 22.50 30.16 -2.16
C THR A 420 21.30 30.64 -1.36
N ASN A 421 21.17 31.96 -1.21
CA ASN A 421 20.00 32.58 -0.60
C ASN A 421 18.72 32.46 -1.43
N ASP A 422 18.85 31.97 -2.66
CA ASP A 422 17.82 32.00 -3.65
C ASP A 422 17.09 30.66 -3.80
N LEU A 423 17.53 29.62 -3.08
CA LEU A 423 16.96 28.28 -3.13
C LEU A 423 16.88 27.68 -1.74
N ASP A 424 15.67 27.44 -1.27
CA ASP A 424 15.43 26.73 -0.01
C ASP A 424 15.43 25.22 -0.28
N TYR A 425 16.05 24.43 0.60
CA TYR A 425 16.06 22.97 0.48
C TYR A 425 16.30 22.25 1.81
N VAL A 426 15.91 20.98 1.85
CA VAL A 426 16.18 20.06 2.96
C VAL A 426 16.47 18.67 2.42
N ALA A 427 17.35 17.92 3.08
CA ALA A 427 17.84 16.63 2.64
C ALA A 427 17.54 15.51 3.64
N PHE A 428 17.32 14.29 3.11
CA PHE A 428 16.99 13.12 3.90
C PHE A 428 17.74 11.88 3.41
N ALA A 429 17.97 10.93 4.34
CA ALA A 429 18.43 9.58 4.04
C ALA A 429 17.31 8.60 4.39
N ASN A 430 16.82 7.85 3.40
CA ASN A 430 15.74 6.90 3.53
C ASN A 430 16.21 5.55 4.12
N PRO A 431 15.31 4.76 4.74
CA PRO A 431 15.66 3.44 5.26
C PRO A 431 16.15 2.45 4.19
N ASP A 432 15.73 2.64 2.93
CA ASP A 432 16.15 1.81 1.78
C ASP A 432 17.50 2.22 1.18
N GLY A 433 18.21 3.17 1.82
CA GLY A 433 19.49 3.70 1.37
C GLY A 433 19.41 4.78 0.30
N SER A 434 18.22 5.11 -0.21
CA SER A 434 18.07 6.25 -1.13
C SER A 434 18.20 7.57 -0.37
N LEU A 435 18.66 8.60 -1.10
CA LEU A 435 18.79 9.97 -0.62
C LEU A 435 17.70 10.83 -1.27
N ALA A 436 17.14 11.75 -0.53
CA ALA A 436 16.13 12.67 -1.02
C ALA A 436 16.48 14.12 -0.72
N VAL A 437 16.14 15.02 -1.63
CA VAL A 437 16.21 16.47 -1.44
C VAL A 437 14.90 17.09 -1.90
N VAL A 438 14.38 18.01 -1.12
CA VAL A 438 13.17 18.78 -1.41
C VAL A 438 13.55 20.24 -1.54
N PHE A 439 13.16 20.86 -2.64
CA PHE A 439 13.51 22.24 -3.00
C PHE A 439 12.27 23.14 -3.12
N ALA A 440 12.45 24.40 -2.80
CA ALA A 440 11.52 25.49 -3.11
C ALA A 440 12.27 26.63 -3.81
N ASN A 441 11.91 26.92 -5.06
CA ASN A 441 12.44 28.05 -5.81
C ASN A 441 11.47 29.22 -5.78
N SER A 442 11.77 30.23 -4.99
CA SER A 442 10.96 31.45 -4.91
C SER A 442 11.33 32.51 -5.97
N ASN A 443 12.30 32.24 -6.84
CA ASN A 443 12.77 33.18 -7.86
C ASN A 443 11.87 33.16 -9.12
N SER A 444 11.96 34.21 -9.87
CA SER A 444 11.35 34.32 -11.21
C SER A 444 12.19 33.66 -12.32
N THR A 445 13.30 33.05 -11.99
CA THR A 445 14.22 32.36 -12.93
C THR A 445 14.43 30.91 -12.48
N ALA A 446 14.70 30.04 -13.43
CA ALA A 446 15.09 28.66 -13.15
C ALA A 446 16.50 28.58 -12.58
N ILE A 447 16.74 27.59 -11.74
CA ILE A 447 18.03 27.29 -11.12
C ILE A 447 18.40 25.84 -11.46
N ALA A 448 19.63 25.61 -11.96
CA ALA A 448 20.19 24.28 -12.09
C ALA A 448 20.95 23.93 -10.82
N ALA A 449 20.40 23.07 -9.98
CA ALA A 449 21.06 22.62 -8.76
C ALA A 449 21.83 21.32 -9.02
N LYS A 450 23.05 21.24 -8.48
CA LYS A 450 23.84 20.02 -8.47
C LYS A 450 23.74 19.36 -7.10
N VAL A 451 23.38 18.09 -7.05
CA VAL A 451 23.27 17.30 -5.81
C VAL A 451 24.18 16.09 -5.89
N SER A 452 24.91 15.80 -4.82
CA SER A 452 25.88 14.71 -4.80
C SER A 452 25.81 13.89 -3.51
N ASP A 453 26.04 12.58 -3.60
CA ASP A 453 26.29 11.67 -2.48
C ASP A 453 27.79 11.58 -2.10
N GLY A 454 28.64 12.40 -2.71
CA GLY A 454 30.09 12.40 -2.56
C GLY A 454 30.86 11.66 -3.68
N SER A 455 30.14 10.86 -4.48
CA SER A 455 30.72 10.05 -5.57
C SER A 455 29.96 10.14 -6.90
N HIS A 456 28.72 10.54 -6.83
CA HIS A 456 27.80 10.71 -7.96
C HIS A 456 27.22 12.11 -7.97
N LEU A 457 26.92 12.63 -9.15
CA LEU A 457 26.35 13.95 -9.36
C LEU A 457 25.04 13.86 -10.12
N LEU A 458 23.99 14.44 -9.55
CA LEU A 458 22.70 14.67 -10.16
C LEU A 458 22.58 16.18 -10.44
N THR A 459 22.25 16.55 -11.69
CA THR A 459 21.83 17.92 -12.00
C THR A 459 20.31 17.96 -12.06
N VAL A 460 19.70 18.84 -11.28
CA VAL A 460 18.25 19.03 -11.20
C VAL A 460 17.92 20.43 -11.71
N ASP A 461 17.13 20.49 -12.78
CA ASP A 461 16.57 21.75 -13.24
C ASP A 461 15.35 22.10 -12.37
N ILE A 462 15.43 23.23 -11.67
CA ILE A 462 14.39 23.72 -10.76
C ILE A 462 13.75 24.95 -11.43
N PRO A 463 12.55 24.83 -12.01
CA PRO A 463 11.90 25.93 -12.70
C PRO A 463 11.66 27.15 -11.80
N ALA A 464 11.42 28.31 -12.40
CA ALA A 464 10.97 29.49 -11.67
C ALA A 464 9.66 29.20 -10.90
N ARG A 465 9.53 29.76 -9.71
CA ARG A 465 8.31 29.58 -8.88
C ARG A 465 7.84 28.12 -8.81
N SER A 466 8.72 27.21 -8.37
CA SER A 466 8.43 25.77 -8.36
C SER A 466 8.80 25.09 -7.06
N ALA A 467 8.14 23.97 -6.79
CA ALA A 467 8.55 22.95 -5.85
C ALA A 467 9.14 21.76 -6.64
N VAL A 468 10.31 21.29 -6.22
CA VAL A 468 10.95 20.12 -6.84
C VAL A 468 11.44 19.19 -5.75
N SER A 469 11.16 17.90 -5.89
CA SER A 469 11.66 16.88 -4.99
C SER A 469 12.43 15.84 -5.79
N CYS A 470 13.59 15.43 -5.32
CA CYS A 470 14.35 14.39 -5.98
C CYS A 470 14.73 13.27 -5.02
N ARG A 471 14.83 12.05 -5.56
CA ARG A 471 15.29 10.86 -4.86
C ARG A 471 16.25 10.10 -5.75
N PHE A 472 17.39 9.68 -5.22
CA PHE A 472 18.47 9.01 -5.97
C PHE A 472 19.21 8.01 -5.08
N ASN A 473 20.17 7.25 -5.66
CA ASN A 473 20.77 6.06 -5.06
C ASN A 473 19.72 4.97 -4.80
N ILE A 474 18.78 4.83 -5.71
CA ILE A 474 17.73 3.84 -5.60
C ILE A 474 18.30 2.51 -6.13
N PRO A 475 18.24 1.41 -5.36
CA PRO A 475 18.68 0.11 -5.85
C PRO A 475 17.99 -0.24 -7.16
N SER A 476 18.76 -0.69 -8.16
CA SER A 476 18.19 -1.19 -9.42
C SER A 476 17.33 -2.41 -9.11
N PRO A 477 16.16 -2.56 -9.76
CA PRO A 477 15.41 -3.79 -9.67
C PRO A 477 16.25 -4.96 -10.17
N THR A 478 15.96 -6.16 -9.65
CA THR A 478 16.64 -7.39 -10.07
C THR A 478 15.64 -8.36 -10.70
N PHE A 479 16.10 -9.08 -11.71
CA PHE A 479 15.39 -10.20 -12.28
C PHE A 479 16.28 -11.46 -12.15
N ASN A 480 15.81 -12.44 -11.41
CA ASN A 480 16.55 -13.67 -11.07
C ASN A 480 17.95 -13.40 -10.51
N GLY A 481 18.05 -12.39 -9.59
CA GLY A 481 19.30 -11.97 -8.95
C GLY A 481 20.20 -11.08 -9.80
N SER A 482 19.91 -10.90 -11.08
CA SER A 482 20.66 -9.99 -11.96
C SER A 482 20.04 -8.60 -11.95
N ALA A 483 20.84 -7.54 -11.81
CA ALA A 483 20.36 -6.16 -11.91
C ALA A 483 19.77 -5.90 -13.31
N MET A 484 18.59 -5.30 -13.34
CA MET A 484 17.96 -4.86 -14.58
C MET A 484 18.61 -3.59 -15.10
N SER A 485 18.75 -3.44 -16.42
CA SER A 485 19.35 -2.27 -17.09
C SER A 485 18.31 -1.15 -17.19
N TYR A 486 18.69 0.07 -16.85
CA TYR A 486 17.85 1.24 -17.02
C TYR A 486 17.71 1.65 -18.49
N GLU A 487 16.50 1.90 -18.96
CA GLU A 487 16.19 2.30 -20.34
C GLU A 487 15.59 3.70 -20.46
N GLY A 488 15.47 4.44 -19.36
CA GLY A 488 14.87 5.78 -19.32
C GLY A 488 13.42 5.77 -18.82
N GLN A 489 12.95 6.91 -18.35
CA GLN A 489 11.56 7.16 -17.91
C GLN A 489 11.00 6.14 -16.90
N GLY A 490 11.87 5.65 -15.99
CA GLY A 490 11.47 4.67 -14.98
C GLY A 490 11.38 3.22 -15.47
N ASN A 491 11.80 2.94 -16.71
CA ASN A 491 11.83 1.60 -17.27
C ASN A 491 13.19 0.93 -17.00
N PHE A 492 13.11 -0.32 -16.51
CA PHE A 492 14.27 -1.20 -16.34
C PHE A 492 14.02 -2.51 -17.07
N SER A 493 15.03 -3.07 -17.72
CA SER A 493 14.86 -4.28 -18.48
C SER A 493 15.88 -5.38 -18.14
N PHE A 494 15.42 -6.61 -18.31
CA PHE A 494 16.23 -7.80 -18.42
C PHE A 494 16.01 -8.42 -19.80
N THR A 495 17.06 -8.89 -20.46
CA THR A 495 16.96 -9.64 -21.70
C THR A 495 17.73 -10.95 -21.58
N GLY A 496 17.07 -12.08 -21.79
CA GLY A 496 17.69 -13.40 -21.62
C GLY A 496 16.80 -14.56 -22.02
N GLU A 497 17.35 -15.77 -21.92
CA GLU A 497 16.59 -17.01 -22.12
C GLU A 497 15.70 -17.28 -20.90
N LEU A 498 14.42 -17.54 -21.13
CA LEU A 498 13.46 -17.97 -20.14
C LEU A 498 12.92 -19.35 -20.49
N GLU A 499 12.82 -20.23 -19.49
CA GLU A 499 12.33 -21.60 -19.65
C GLU A 499 10.88 -21.69 -19.21
N GLN A 500 10.04 -22.34 -20.02
CA GLN A 500 8.65 -22.59 -19.68
C GLN A 500 8.52 -23.38 -18.38
N ASN A 501 7.60 -22.95 -17.51
CA ASN A 501 7.33 -23.49 -16.17
C ASN A 501 8.48 -23.30 -15.14
N ALA A 502 9.56 -22.58 -15.50
CA ALA A 502 10.59 -22.22 -14.54
C ALA A 502 10.11 -21.06 -13.64
N THR A 503 10.67 -21.02 -12.42
CA THR A 503 10.42 -19.94 -11.47
C THR A 503 11.51 -18.89 -11.56
N TYR A 504 11.12 -17.63 -11.66
CA TYR A 504 11.98 -16.46 -11.66
C TYR A 504 11.67 -15.58 -10.45
N VAL A 505 12.64 -14.80 -10.02
CA VAL A 505 12.54 -13.93 -8.85
C VAL A 505 12.67 -12.48 -9.31
N VAL A 506 11.69 -11.65 -8.99
CA VAL A 506 11.77 -10.20 -9.14
C VAL A 506 12.00 -9.58 -7.78
N GLY A 507 13.00 -8.70 -7.66
CA GLY A 507 13.40 -8.13 -6.39
C GLY A 507 14.18 -6.83 -6.54
N GLY A 508 14.92 -6.49 -5.50
CA GLY A 508 15.78 -5.31 -5.45
C GLY A 508 15.05 -3.99 -5.15
N ARG A 509 13.73 -3.93 -5.32
CA ARG A 509 12.91 -2.75 -4.96
C ARG A 509 11.61 -3.17 -4.29
N LYS A 510 11.23 -2.47 -3.23
CA LYS A 510 10.03 -2.76 -2.44
C LYS A 510 8.76 -2.73 -3.29
N ASN A 511 8.60 -1.73 -4.14
CA ASN A 511 7.41 -1.59 -5.00
C ASN A 511 7.25 -2.69 -6.06
N LEU A 512 8.32 -3.38 -6.46
CA LEU A 512 8.23 -4.56 -7.34
C LEU A 512 7.78 -5.82 -6.62
N THR A 513 7.95 -5.86 -5.31
CA THR A 513 7.56 -7.00 -4.48
C THR A 513 6.20 -6.80 -3.82
N ASP A 514 5.61 -5.61 -3.93
CA ASP A 514 4.27 -5.31 -3.45
C ASP A 514 3.22 -6.03 -4.31
N ASP A 515 2.12 -6.45 -3.69
CA ASP A 515 1.03 -7.16 -4.37
C ASP A 515 0.32 -6.28 -5.40
N ASP A 516 0.48 -4.96 -5.28
CA ASP A 516 -0.09 -3.96 -6.18
C ASP A 516 0.67 -3.78 -7.49
N PHE A 517 1.91 -4.28 -7.57
CA PHE A 517 2.65 -4.26 -8.84
C PHE A 517 2.04 -5.27 -9.80
N ALA A 518 1.48 -4.80 -10.90
CA ALA A 518 0.75 -5.63 -11.84
C ALA A 518 1.70 -6.49 -12.69
N TYR A 519 1.68 -7.79 -12.48
CA TYR A 519 2.28 -8.79 -13.36
C TYR A 519 1.24 -9.16 -14.42
N THR A 520 1.18 -8.38 -15.45
CA THR A 520 -0.05 -8.12 -16.20
C THR A 520 -0.30 -9.00 -17.37
N ASP A 521 0.59 -9.94 -17.65
CA ASP A 521 0.44 -10.70 -18.87
C ASP A 521 0.43 -12.21 -18.62
N ASP A 522 -0.04 -12.96 -19.59
CA ASP A 522 -0.02 -14.41 -19.55
C ASP A 522 1.40 -15.01 -19.57
N TYR A 523 2.44 -14.18 -19.64
CA TYR A 523 3.83 -14.60 -19.54
C TYR A 523 4.21 -15.08 -18.15
N PHE A 524 3.69 -14.45 -17.10
CA PHE A 524 3.99 -14.83 -15.73
C PHE A 524 2.74 -15.04 -14.90
N THR A 525 2.79 -16.07 -14.08
CA THR A 525 1.88 -16.22 -12.95
C THR A 525 2.64 -15.87 -11.67
N ALA A 526 2.17 -14.90 -10.93
CA ALA A 526 2.74 -14.58 -9.64
C ALA A 526 2.53 -15.75 -8.68
N ILE A 527 3.62 -16.28 -8.14
CA ILE A 527 3.57 -17.09 -6.95
C ILE A 527 3.70 -16.08 -5.83
N THR A 528 2.63 -15.81 -5.10
CA THR A 528 2.74 -15.02 -3.88
C THR A 528 3.79 -15.70 -3.02
N SER A 529 4.93 -15.08 -2.81
CA SER A 529 5.89 -15.60 -1.85
C SER A 529 5.12 -15.79 -0.56
N SER A 530 5.26 -16.94 0.08
CA SER A 530 4.91 -17.04 1.49
C SER A 530 5.63 -15.88 2.14
N ARG A 531 4.89 -14.84 2.45
CA ARG A 531 5.46 -13.75 3.21
C ARG A 531 5.94 -14.38 4.48
N SER A 532 7.21 -14.28 4.74
CA SER A 532 7.72 -14.55 6.07
C SER A 532 7.26 -13.40 6.98
N GLN A 533 5.95 -13.21 7.07
CA GLN A 533 5.32 -12.22 7.96
C GLN A 533 5.54 -12.54 9.42
N LEU A 534 5.96 -13.74 9.72
CA LEU A 534 6.49 -14.06 11.03
C LEU A 534 7.81 -13.31 11.30
N ASN A 535 8.55 -12.82 10.26
CA ASN A 535 9.91 -12.28 10.44
C ASN A 535 10.25 -11.07 9.54
N GLY A 536 9.29 -10.36 8.93
CA GLY A 536 9.58 -9.15 8.15
C GLY A 536 9.01 -9.10 6.73
N PRO A 537 9.20 -8.00 5.99
CA PRO A 537 8.66 -7.83 4.65
C PRO A 537 9.27 -8.82 3.66
N ALA A 538 8.45 -9.35 2.74
CA ALA A 538 8.95 -10.13 1.60
C ALA A 538 9.91 -9.25 0.76
N VAL A 539 11.11 -9.76 0.54
CA VAL A 539 12.16 -9.03 -0.17
C VAL A 539 12.09 -9.31 -1.68
N ASP A 540 11.51 -10.45 -2.07
CA ASP A 540 11.49 -10.93 -3.45
C ASP A 540 10.12 -11.49 -3.81
N LYS A 541 9.68 -11.31 -5.07
CA LYS A 541 8.47 -11.94 -5.62
C LYS A 541 8.85 -13.04 -6.61
N LYS A 542 8.26 -14.23 -6.42
CA LYS A 542 8.45 -15.38 -7.31
C LYS A 542 7.38 -15.38 -8.40
N LEU A 543 7.80 -15.60 -9.63
CA LEU A 543 6.97 -15.68 -10.83
C LEU A 543 7.21 -16.98 -11.56
N THR A 544 6.16 -17.69 -11.96
CA THR A 544 6.28 -18.84 -12.86
C THR A 544 6.12 -18.37 -14.30
N PHE A 545 7.11 -18.64 -15.15
CA PHE A 545 7.06 -18.29 -16.57
C PHE A 545 6.20 -19.29 -17.35
N ARG A 546 5.24 -18.81 -18.12
CA ARG A 546 4.23 -19.65 -18.80
C ARG A 546 4.44 -19.82 -20.30
N ALA A 547 5.08 -18.86 -20.96
CA ALA A 547 5.31 -18.94 -22.40
C ALA A 547 6.35 -20.02 -22.76
N VAL A 548 6.39 -20.41 -24.02
CA VAL A 548 7.39 -21.38 -24.52
C VAL A 548 8.80 -20.91 -24.24
N THR A 549 9.71 -21.86 -24.03
CA THR A 549 11.13 -21.56 -23.80
C THR A 549 11.70 -20.77 -24.98
N GLY A 550 12.44 -19.68 -24.67
CA GLY A 550 13.01 -18.79 -25.68
C GLY A 550 13.64 -17.53 -25.07
N ARG A 551 14.03 -16.62 -25.95
CA ARG A 551 14.65 -15.36 -25.57
C ARG A 551 13.62 -14.24 -25.45
N TYR A 552 13.61 -13.61 -24.32
CA TYR A 552 12.62 -12.57 -23.95
C TYR A 552 13.26 -11.32 -23.39
N LYS A 553 12.56 -10.21 -23.55
CA LYS A 553 12.81 -8.97 -22.82
C LYS A 553 11.69 -8.77 -21.79
N VAL A 554 12.09 -8.57 -20.56
CA VAL A 554 11.22 -8.27 -19.41
C VAL A 554 11.46 -6.83 -19.02
N VAL A 555 10.42 -6.00 -19.02
CA VAL A 555 10.50 -4.56 -18.71
C VAL A 555 9.68 -4.25 -17.47
N ALA A 556 10.34 -3.81 -16.42
CA ALA A 556 9.70 -3.24 -15.23
C ALA A 556 9.48 -1.74 -15.45
N ASP A 557 8.23 -1.34 -15.61
CA ASP A 557 7.83 0.06 -15.72
C ASP A 557 7.41 0.55 -14.33
N LEU A 558 8.30 1.30 -13.69
CA LEU A 558 8.06 1.80 -12.32
C LEU A 558 7.08 2.97 -12.29
N GLY A 559 6.92 3.69 -13.38
CA GLY A 559 5.95 4.77 -13.49
C GLY A 559 4.52 4.28 -13.57
N GLN A 560 4.31 3.15 -14.26
CA GLN A 560 3.00 2.51 -14.42
C GLN A 560 2.76 1.36 -13.43
N GLY A 561 3.79 0.91 -12.70
CA GLY A 561 3.69 -0.24 -11.80
C GLY A 561 3.41 -1.54 -12.53
N THR A 562 4.03 -1.79 -13.68
CA THR A 562 3.77 -2.96 -14.53
C THR A 562 5.04 -3.69 -14.93
N LEU A 563 4.95 -5.02 -15.09
CA LEU A 563 5.98 -5.86 -15.68
C LEU A 563 5.52 -6.34 -17.06
N ARG A 564 6.11 -5.81 -18.11
CA ARG A 564 5.81 -6.19 -19.50
C ARG A 564 6.84 -7.18 -20.02
N THR A 565 6.40 -8.13 -20.82
CA THR A 565 7.29 -9.17 -21.40
C THR A 565 6.98 -9.38 -22.86
N TYR A 566 8.01 -9.57 -23.66
CA TYR A 566 7.85 -9.93 -25.07
C TYR A 566 9.08 -10.68 -25.60
N PRO A 567 8.88 -11.56 -26.60
CA PRO A 567 9.98 -12.28 -27.23
C PRO A 567 10.83 -11.35 -28.11
N VAL A 568 12.13 -11.61 -28.13
CA VAL A 568 13.10 -10.85 -28.89
C VAL A 568 14.02 -11.74 -29.72
N ASN A 569 14.51 -11.21 -30.83
CA ASN A 569 15.53 -11.82 -31.67
C ASN A 569 16.89 -11.80 -30.96
N ALA A 570 17.89 -12.46 -31.55
CA ALA A 570 19.25 -12.52 -31.02
C ALA A 570 19.92 -11.13 -30.88
N ASP A 571 19.55 -10.19 -31.74
CA ASP A 571 20.02 -8.80 -31.73
C ASP A 571 19.26 -7.90 -30.70
N GLY A 572 18.27 -8.45 -30.00
CA GLY A 572 17.44 -7.73 -29.04
C GLY A 572 16.24 -6.99 -29.64
N SER A 573 16.07 -7.02 -30.96
CA SER A 573 14.87 -6.46 -31.60
C SER A 573 13.63 -7.31 -31.26
N PRO A 574 12.42 -6.70 -31.21
CA PRO A 574 11.17 -7.47 -31.01
C PRO A 574 11.00 -8.54 -32.06
N ALA A 575 10.61 -9.74 -31.62
CA ALA A 575 10.35 -10.85 -32.55
C ALA A 575 9.11 -10.56 -33.42
N THR A 576 9.06 -11.22 -34.55
CA THR A 576 7.92 -11.20 -35.47
C THR A 576 7.35 -12.59 -35.63
N LEU A 577 6.07 -12.71 -35.98
CA LEU A 577 5.47 -14.02 -36.26
C LEU A 577 6.11 -14.63 -37.50
N GLN A 578 6.56 -15.88 -37.37
CA GLN A 578 7.22 -16.64 -38.42
C GLN A 578 6.22 -17.53 -39.21
N GLY A 579 6.64 -18.05 -40.34
CA GLY A 579 5.81 -18.92 -41.19
C GLY A 579 5.41 -20.25 -40.55
N ASP A 580 6.09 -20.67 -39.51
CA ASP A 580 5.79 -21.86 -38.71
C ASP A 580 4.92 -21.57 -37.47
N GLY A 581 4.45 -20.32 -37.34
CA GLY A 581 3.62 -19.87 -36.22
C GLY A 581 4.39 -19.53 -34.95
N THR A 582 5.74 -19.55 -34.92
CA THR A 582 6.56 -19.11 -33.80
C THR A 582 6.83 -17.61 -33.84
N GLY A 583 7.37 -17.03 -32.75
CA GLY A 583 7.78 -15.65 -32.66
C GLY A 583 6.86 -14.81 -31.78
N ALA A 584 6.28 -13.72 -32.31
CA ALA A 584 5.47 -12.79 -31.52
C ALA A 584 4.15 -12.44 -32.21
N LEU A 585 3.12 -12.27 -31.39
CA LEU A 585 1.82 -11.73 -31.79
C LEU A 585 1.45 -10.59 -30.83
N TRP A 586 0.88 -9.51 -31.39
CA TRP A 586 0.64 -8.27 -30.65
C TRP A 586 -0.81 -7.83 -30.79
N ALA A 587 -1.37 -7.26 -29.71
CA ALA A 587 -2.64 -6.56 -29.73
C ALA A 587 -2.41 -5.05 -29.61
N VAL A 588 -3.07 -4.27 -30.47
CA VAL A 588 -2.95 -2.80 -30.52
C VAL A 588 -4.32 -2.20 -30.68
N GLY A 589 -4.63 -1.19 -29.92
CA GLY A 589 -5.90 -0.48 -29.99
C GLY A 589 -5.81 0.96 -29.54
N GLY A 590 -6.99 1.58 -29.51
CA GLY A 590 -7.17 2.92 -28.98
C GLY A 590 -7.49 2.93 -27.49
N GLU A 591 -8.41 3.80 -27.08
CA GLU A 591 -8.84 3.94 -25.69
C GLU A 591 -9.52 2.70 -25.10
N GLY A 592 -9.93 1.75 -25.95
CA GLY A 592 -10.68 0.56 -25.57
C GLY A 592 -9.87 -0.60 -25.03
N ILE A 593 -8.54 -0.58 -25.11
CA ILE A 593 -7.64 -1.64 -24.64
C ILE A 593 -6.35 -1.03 -24.09
N GLY A 594 -5.80 -1.62 -23.04
CA GLY A 594 -4.54 -1.16 -22.46
C GLY A 594 -4.10 -1.98 -21.25
N GLN A 595 -2.85 -1.79 -20.81
CA GLN A 595 -2.28 -2.41 -19.60
C GLN A 595 -1.55 -1.40 -18.75
N PRO A 596 -2.20 -0.78 -17.74
CA PRO A 596 -3.65 -0.76 -17.50
C PRO A 596 -4.41 0.17 -18.46
N LEU A 597 -5.72 -0.05 -18.51
CA LEU A 597 -6.62 0.77 -19.33
C LEU A 597 -6.48 2.26 -18.97
N TYR A 598 -6.51 3.15 -19.97
CA TYR A 598 -6.40 4.61 -19.82
C TYR A 598 -5.04 5.18 -19.38
N LEU A 599 -4.05 4.38 -19.05
CA LEU A 599 -2.70 4.90 -18.78
C LEU A 599 -1.83 5.11 -20.01
N TRP A 600 -2.34 4.80 -21.21
CA TRP A 600 -1.65 5.02 -22.47
C TRP A 600 -1.83 6.46 -22.94
N ASN A 601 -1.17 7.37 -22.26
CA ASN A 601 -1.19 8.79 -22.57
C ASN A 601 -0.83 9.05 -24.05
N GLY A 602 -1.83 9.30 -24.89
CA GLY A 602 -1.66 9.76 -26.26
C GLY A 602 -1.13 8.74 -27.27
N ALA A 603 -1.03 7.47 -26.88
CA ALA A 603 -0.50 6.41 -27.74
C ALA A 603 -1.60 5.67 -28.49
N ASN A 604 -2.70 6.35 -28.78
CA ASN A 604 -3.81 5.82 -29.52
C ASN A 604 -3.31 5.15 -30.82
N TRP A 605 -3.56 3.83 -30.92
CA TRP A 605 -3.12 2.99 -32.04
C TRP A 605 -1.60 2.93 -32.26
N ASN A 606 -0.79 3.11 -31.23
CA ASN A 606 0.66 2.95 -31.35
C ASN A 606 1.04 1.47 -31.25
N ASN A 607 1.71 0.94 -32.27
CA ASN A 607 2.09 -0.46 -32.36
C ASN A 607 3.57 -0.72 -32.06
N ASP A 608 4.24 0.16 -31.34
CA ASP A 608 5.57 -0.15 -30.81
C ASP A 608 5.48 -1.05 -29.54
N PRO A 609 6.55 -1.76 -29.17
CA PRO A 609 6.53 -2.67 -28.03
C PRO A 609 6.29 -2.01 -26.66
N SER A 610 6.42 -0.68 -26.57
CA SER A 610 6.13 0.07 -25.32
C SER A 610 4.63 0.26 -25.10
N HIS A 611 3.82 0.12 -26.14
CA HIS A 611 2.38 0.38 -26.17
C HIS A 611 1.56 -0.86 -26.56
N ALA A 612 2.08 -1.71 -27.45
CA ALA A 612 1.40 -2.93 -27.87
C ALA A 612 1.42 -3.99 -26.75
N ILE A 613 0.34 -4.75 -26.62
CA ILE A 613 0.26 -5.89 -25.74
C ILE A 613 0.82 -7.11 -26.45
N SER A 614 1.93 -7.68 -25.98
CA SER A 614 2.46 -8.93 -26.49
C SER A 614 1.65 -10.12 -25.95
N MET A 615 1.19 -10.99 -26.84
CA MET A 615 0.51 -12.23 -26.45
C MET A 615 1.54 -13.31 -26.11
N ALA A 616 1.31 -14.03 -25.00
CA ALA A 616 2.19 -15.13 -24.58
C ALA A 616 1.99 -16.34 -25.46
N GLN A 617 3.05 -16.83 -26.09
CA GLN A 617 3.03 -18.11 -26.80
C GLN A 617 3.05 -19.28 -25.80
N VAL A 618 1.88 -19.75 -25.37
CA VAL A 618 1.73 -20.78 -24.33
C VAL A 618 1.99 -22.21 -24.81
N ARG A 619 1.90 -22.42 -26.12
CA ARG A 619 2.25 -23.66 -26.82
C ARG A 619 2.80 -23.30 -28.22
N PRO A 620 3.51 -24.18 -28.92
CA PRO A 620 3.94 -23.90 -30.29
C PRO A 620 2.78 -23.42 -31.16
N ALA A 621 2.98 -22.29 -31.82
CA ALA A 621 1.99 -21.59 -32.67
C ALA A 621 0.65 -21.16 -31.98
N VAL A 622 0.53 -21.20 -30.65
CA VAL A 622 -0.67 -20.82 -29.92
C VAL A 622 -0.37 -19.70 -28.93
N TYR A 623 -1.05 -18.58 -29.10
CA TYR A 623 -0.86 -17.34 -28.35
C TYR A 623 -2.07 -17.05 -27.46
N GLN A 624 -1.82 -16.57 -26.24
CA GLN A 624 -2.87 -16.19 -25.30
C GLN A 624 -2.69 -14.78 -24.77
N MET A 625 -3.82 -14.12 -24.52
CA MET A 625 -3.94 -12.84 -23.84
C MET A 625 -5.22 -12.85 -23.01
N THR A 626 -5.11 -12.57 -21.72
CA THR A 626 -6.25 -12.48 -20.83
C THR A 626 -6.58 -11.01 -20.55
N LEU A 627 -7.82 -10.64 -20.75
CA LEU A 627 -8.31 -9.27 -20.54
C LEU A 627 -9.47 -9.27 -19.54
N VAL A 628 -9.40 -8.36 -18.57
CA VAL A 628 -10.46 -8.09 -17.59
C VAL A 628 -11.15 -6.79 -17.97
N VAL A 629 -12.45 -6.85 -18.13
CA VAL A 629 -13.26 -5.66 -18.45
C VAL A 629 -13.23 -4.67 -17.29
N GLY A 630 -12.88 -3.43 -17.58
CA GLY A 630 -12.65 -2.37 -16.61
C GLY A 630 -11.20 -2.27 -16.10
N LYS A 631 -10.31 -3.27 -16.42
CA LYS A 631 -8.86 -3.21 -16.11
C LYS A 631 -8.02 -3.04 -17.37
N GLN A 632 -8.17 -3.90 -18.36
CA GLN A 632 -7.45 -3.88 -19.63
C GLN A 632 -8.36 -3.67 -20.83
N LEU A 633 -9.65 -3.94 -20.69
CA LEU A 633 -10.66 -3.82 -21.76
C LEU A 633 -11.78 -2.90 -21.33
N ASP A 634 -12.15 -1.93 -22.20
CA ASP A 634 -13.28 -1.04 -21.94
C ASP A 634 -14.61 -1.77 -22.15
N ALA A 635 -15.56 -1.57 -21.22
CA ALA A 635 -16.87 -2.20 -21.28
C ALA A 635 -17.76 -1.71 -22.46
N ASN A 636 -17.53 -0.49 -22.92
CA ASN A 636 -18.37 0.19 -23.90
C ASN A 636 -17.70 0.41 -25.25
N ASN A 637 -16.36 0.31 -25.32
CA ASN A 637 -15.58 0.64 -26.51
C ASN A 637 -14.51 -0.42 -26.79
N VAL A 638 -14.93 -1.62 -27.19
CA VAL A 638 -13.98 -2.65 -27.63
C VAL A 638 -13.54 -2.33 -29.04
N ASN A 639 -12.28 -1.94 -29.20
CA ASN A 639 -11.74 -1.52 -30.49
C ASN A 639 -10.22 -1.71 -30.53
N PHE A 640 -9.76 -2.87 -31.02
CA PHE A 640 -8.35 -3.19 -31.18
C PHE A 640 -8.11 -4.19 -32.31
N LYS A 641 -6.85 -4.34 -32.74
CA LYS A 641 -6.44 -5.29 -33.79
C LYS A 641 -5.27 -6.15 -33.34
N PHE A 642 -5.07 -7.27 -33.98
CA PHE A 642 -3.86 -8.07 -33.84
C PHE A 642 -2.87 -7.80 -34.95
N PHE A 643 -1.59 -7.83 -34.59
CA PHE A 643 -0.47 -7.56 -35.48
C PHE A 643 0.54 -8.71 -35.41
N HIS A 644 1.03 -9.15 -36.56
CA HIS A 644 2.07 -10.15 -36.65
C HIS A 644 3.50 -9.57 -36.54
N GLN A 645 3.62 -8.23 -36.50
CA GLN A 645 4.85 -7.48 -36.37
C GLN A 645 4.54 -6.09 -35.79
N THR A 646 5.44 -5.55 -34.98
CA THR A 646 5.40 -4.15 -34.51
C THR A 646 5.94 -3.16 -35.56
N ASN A 647 5.74 -1.86 -35.35
CA ASN A 647 6.28 -0.77 -36.18
C ASN A 647 5.81 -0.78 -37.66
N GLY A 648 4.51 -0.85 -37.90
CA GLY A 648 3.94 -0.73 -39.24
C GLY A 648 2.48 -1.12 -39.34
N TRP A 649 1.70 -0.28 -39.96
CA TRP A 649 0.24 -0.47 -40.13
C TRP A 649 -0.15 -1.54 -41.16
N ASN A 650 0.82 -2.01 -41.96
CA ASN A 650 0.55 -3.09 -42.92
C ASN A 650 0.67 -4.48 -42.33
N ASN A 651 1.03 -4.58 -41.05
CA ASN A 651 1.33 -5.84 -40.36
C ASN A 651 0.14 -6.36 -39.53
N GLU A 652 -1.06 -5.83 -39.78
CA GLU A 652 -2.28 -6.22 -39.09
C GLU A 652 -2.92 -7.49 -39.67
N TYR A 653 -3.64 -8.21 -38.83
CA TYR A 653 -4.62 -9.21 -39.23
C TYR A 653 -5.91 -8.52 -39.68
N VAL A 654 -6.56 -9.08 -40.69
CA VAL A 654 -7.84 -8.57 -41.26
C VAL A 654 -8.91 -9.67 -41.21
N GLY A 655 -10.17 -9.28 -41.11
CA GLY A 655 -11.30 -10.20 -41.13
C GLY A 655 -11.69 -10.63 -42.56
N ALA A 656 -11.50 -9.74 -43.53
CA ALA A 656 -11.76 -10.00 -44.96
C ALA A 656 -10.56 -9.57 -45.82
N THR A 657 -10.34 -10.27 -46.90
CA THR A 657 -9.26 -9.94 -47.86
C THR A 657 -9.44 -8.54 -48.39
N SER A 658 -8.42 -7.69 -48.29
CA SER A 658 -8.43 -6.31 -48.77
C SER A 658 -7.02 -5.88 -49.21
N GLY A 659 -6.89 -5.50 -50.47
CA GLY A 659 -5.65 -5.01 -51.05
C GLY A 659 -4.52 -6.06 -51.01
N THR A 660 -3.37 -5.71 -50.38
CA THR A 660 -2.19 -6.55 -50.23
C THR A 660 -2.17 -7.32 -48.87
N LYS A 661 -3.22 -7.23 -48.04
CA LYS A 661 -3.30 -7.88 -46.73
C LYS A 661 -3.47 -9.41 -46.94
N THR A 662 -2.58 -10.16 -46.37
CA THR A 662 -2.51 -11.62 -46.49
C THR A 662 -2.69 -12.40 -45.21
N TYR A 663 -2.77 -11.71 -44.08
CA TYR A 663 -3.00 -12.28 -42.74
C TYR A 663 -4.45 -12.14 -42.35
N HIS A 664 -5.16 -13.28 -42.26
CA HIS A 664 -6.58 -13.33 -41.92
C HIS A 664 -6.80 -13.90 -40.53
N LEU A 665 -7.76 -13.32 -39.83
CA LEU A 665 -8.22 -13.80 -38.55
C LEU A 665 -9.71 -14.09 -38.58
N THR A 666 -10.11 -15.27 -38.14
CA THR A 666 -11.50 -15.68 -38.02
C THR A 666 -11.85 -16.02 -36.58
N THR A 667 -13.10 -15.87 -36.20
CA THR A 667 -13.62 -16.27 -34.89
C THR A 667 -15.04 -16.80 -34.97
N ALA A 668 -15.32 -17.81 -34.15
CA ALA A 668 -16.66 -18.31 -33.88
C ALA A 668 -17.22 -17.84 -32.53
N SER A 669 -16.62 -16.84 -31.91
CA SER A 669 -17.06 -16.31 -30.61
C SER A 669 -18.43 -15.64 -30.71
N ASP A 670 -19.31 -15.97 -29.76
CA ASP A 670 -20.61 -15.31 -29.60
C ASP A 670 -20.49 -13.91 -28.97
N VAL A 671 -19.38 -13.63 -28.27
CA VAL A 671 -19.16 -12.38 -27.53
C VAL A 671 -18.39 -11.35 -28.36
N PHE A 672 -17.42 -11.79 -29.15
CA PHE A 672 -16.55 -10.91 -29.95
C PHE A 672 -16.64 -11.23 -31.46
N GLY A 673 -16.49 -10.18 -32.28
CA GLY A 673 -16.41 -10.28 -33.72
C GLY A 673 -15.10 -9.71 -34.26
N ILE A 674 -14.76 -10.07 -35.49
CA ILE A 674 -13.68 -9.47 -36.27
C ILE A 674 -14.32 -8.69 -37.43
N GLY A 675 -14.08 -7.39 -37.51
CA GLY A 675 -14.62 -6.52 -38.57
C GLY A 675 -14.12 -6.88 -39.95
N THR A 676 -14.98 -6.77 -40.94
CA THR A 676 -14.68 -7.06 -42.36
C THR A 676 -14.54 -5.81 -43.21
N GLY A 677 -14.80 -4.63 -42.65
CA GLY A 677 -14.87 -3.36 -43.42
C GLY A 677 -16.19 -3.13 -44.16
N THR A 678 -17.08 -4.13 -44.17
CA THR A 678 -18.41 -4.07 -44.83
C THR A 678 -19.55 -4.35 -43.89
N ASP A 679 -19.25 -4.72 -42.65
CA ASP A 679 -20.19 -5.06 -41.55
C ASP A 679 -20.38 -3.93 -40.55
N GLY A 680 -19.93 -2.72 -40.87
CA GLY A 680 -20.00 -1.56 -39.98
C GLY A 680 -18.83 -1.41 -39.02
N HIS A 681 -17.86 -2.33 -39.08
CA HIS A 681 -16.62 -2.31 -38.30
C HIS A 681 -15.40 -2.29 -39.24
N ASP A 682 -14.36 -1.58 -38.85
CA ASP A 682 -13.11 -1.53 -39.62
C ASP A 682 -12.52 -2.95 -39.78
N ASN A 683 -11.95 -3.21 -40.93
CA ASN A 683 -11.41 -4.51 -41.27
C ASN A 683 -10.27 -4.92 -40.31
N GLY A 684 -10.48 -6.04 -39.63
CA GLY A 684 -9.57 -6.60 -38.60
C GLY A 684 -9.83 -6.10 -37.15
N ASN A 685 -10.70 -5.10 -36.95
CA ASN A 685 -11.02 -4.68 -35.58
C ASN A 685 -11.77 -5.77 -34.82
N VAL A 686 -11.31 -6.04 -33.61
CA VAL A 686 -12.07 -6.82 -32.64
C VAL A 686 -13.14 -5.88 -32.03
N TYR A 687 -14.38 -6.33 -32.03
CA TYR A 687 -15.50 -5.61 -31.42
C TYR A 687 -16.36 -6.54 -30.58
N ALA A 688 -17.09 -5.98 -29.60
CA ALA A 688 -18.01 -6.75 -28.79
C ALA A 688 -19.39 -6.87 -29.47
N ARG A 689 -19.94 -8.11 -29.55
CA ARG A 689 -21.27 -8.39 -30.09
C ARG A 689 -22.40 -8.12 -29.12
N ARG A 690 -22.05 -7.92 -27.82
CA ARG A 690 -22.97 -7.57 -26.74
C ARG A 690 -22.32 -6.52 -25.82
N LYS A 691 -23.11 -5.91 -24.97
CA LYS A 691 -22.56 -5.07 -23.90
C LYS A 691 -21.77 -5.95 -22.94
N LEU A 692 -20.59 -5.50 -22.57
CA LEU A 692 -19.75 -6.13 -21.55
C LEU A 692 -20.02 -5.51 -20.18
N ASN A 693 -19.81 -6.29 -19.14
CA ASN A 693 -19.90 -5.81 -17.75
C ASN A 693 -18.50 -5.74 -17.14
N THR A 694 -18.27 -4.70 -16.36
CA THR A 694 -17.01 -4.57 -15.61
C THR A 694 -16.82 -5.80 -14.74
N GLY A 695 -15.63 -6.41 -14.81
CA GLY A 695 -15.27 -7.65 -14.10
C GLY A 695 -15.34 -8.91 -14.93
N GLU A 696 -15.97 -8.91 -16.09
CA GLU A 696 -15.88 -10.07 -16.99
C GLU A 696 -14.43 -10.33 -17.39
N VAL A 697 -14.07 -11.61 -17.49
CA VAL A 697 -12.70 -12.07 -17.79
C VAL A 697 -12.73 -12.92 -19.05
N PHE A 698 -11.97 -12.50 -20.05
CA PHE A 698 -11.89 -13.20 -21.33
C PHE A 698 -10.46 -13.60 -21.66
N VAL A 699 -10.28 -14.84 -22.09
CA VAL A 699 -9.00 -15.36 -22.61
C VAL A 699 -9.08 -15.45 -24.13
N PHE A 700 -8.33 -14.59 -24.79
CA PHE A 700 -8.16 -14.59 -26.23
C PHE A 700 -7.05 -15.56 -26.59
N THR A 701 -7.37 -16.64 -27.31
CA THR A 701 -6.40 -17.63 -27.76
C THR A 701 -6.37 -17.63 -29.28
N ILE A 702 -5.20 -17.36 -29.87
CA ILE A 702 -5.01 -17.37 -31.31
C ILE A 702 -4.15 -18.54 -31.71
N ASP A 703 -4.70 -19.44 -32.53
CA ASP A 703 -3.99 -20.53 -33.18
C ASP A 703 -3.39 -20.04 -34.50
N CYS A 704 -2.06 -19.97 -34.54
CA CYS A 704 -1.24 -19.58 -35.67
C CYS A 704 -0.55 -20.77 -36.33
N THR A 705 -1.06 -22.02 -36.19
CA THR A 705 -0.54 -23.18 -36.94
C THR A 705 -0.53 -22.92 -38.45
N ASN A 706 -1.49 -22.14 -38.91
CA ASN A 706 -1.46 -21.47 -40.22
C ASN A 706 -1.45 -19.95 -40.00
N PRO A 707 -0.26 -19.30 -39.94
CA PRO A 707 -0.17 -17.90 -39.58
C PRO A 707 -0.95 -16.95 -40.52
N GLN A 708 -1.11 -17.29 -41.78
CA GLN A 708 -1.85 -16.48 -42.73
C GLN A 708 -3.37 -16.65 -42.59
N ASN A 709 -3.85 -17.68 -41.93
CA ASN A 709 -5.26 -17.93 -41.67
C ASN A 709 -5.44 -18.40 -40.21
N ALA A 710 -5.21 -17.50 -39.31
CA ALA A 710 -5.28 -17.74 -37.85
C ALA A 710 -6.74 -17.82 -37.34
N VAL A 711 -6.93 -18.53 -36.25
CA VAL A 711 -8.23 -18.71 -35.61
C VAL A 711 -8.20 -18.17 -34.20
N LEU A 712 -9.08 -17.22 -33.92
CA LEU A 712 -9.31 -16.69 -32.57
C LEU A 712 -10.41 -17.49 -31.87
N THR A 713 -10.09 -18.06 -30.75
CA THR A 713 -11.03 -18.61 -29.77
C THR A 713 -11.07 -17.70 -28.53
N VAL A 714 -12.24 -17.41 -28.02
CA VAL A 714 -12.39 -16.63 -26.79
C VAL A 714 -13.02 -17.51 -25.72
N GLY A 715 -12.28 -17.72 -24.63
CA GLY A 715 -12.78 -18.36 -23.43
C GLY A 715 -13.35 -17.31 -22.47
N ASP A 716 -14.55 -17.58 -21.95
CA ASP A 716 -15.17 -16.76 -20.92
C ASP A 716 -14.89 -17.38 -19.55
N LEU A 717 -14.09 -16.67 -18.75
CA LEU A 717 -13.73 -17.03 -17.38
C LEU A 717 -14.53 -16.21 -16.35
N SER A 718 -15.53 -15.46 -16.77
CA SER A 718 -16.33 -14.61 -15.90
C SER A 718 -17.13 -15.45 -14.88
N THR A 719 -17.44 -16.70 -15.23
CA THR A 719 -18.02 -17.69 -14.31
C THR A 719 -17.08 -18.88 -14.19
N LEU A 720 -16.89 -19.37 -12.98
CA LEU A 720 -15.96 -20.45 -12.68
C LEU A 720 -16.61 -21.50 -11.78
N ASP A 721 -16.55 -22.76 -12.22
CA ASP A 721 -16.92 -23.93 -11.41
C ASP A 721 -15.67 -24.45 -10.68
N ILE A 722 -15.81 -24.67 -9.38
CA ILE A 722 -14.74 -25.19 -8.53
C ILE A 722 -15.19 -26.52 -7.95
N ASP A 723 -14.53 -27.62 -8.34
CA ASP A 723 -14.74 -28.94 -7.77
C ASP A 723 -14.07 -29.04 -6.40
N ILE A 724 -14.80 -29.48 -5.39
CA ILE A 724 -14.34 -29.61 -4.02
C ILE A 724 -14.44 -31.09 -3.61
N PRO A 725 -13.33 -31.79 -3.35
CA PRO A 725 -13.37 -33.20 -3.01
C PRO A 725 -14.06 -33.43 -1.67
N ALA A 726 -14.83 -34.50 -1.60
CA ALA A 726 -15.48 -34.93 -0.36
C ALA A 726 -14.46 -35.30 0.72
N LEU A 727 -14.81 -35.02 1.96
CA LEU A 727 -14.14 -35.58 3.13
C LEU A 727 -14.37 -37.11 3.13
N PRO A 728 -13.38 -37.91 3.57
CA PRO A 728 -13.60 -39.34 3.80
C PRO A 728 -14.82 -39.56 4.73
N ALA A 729 -15.62 -40.57 4.45
CA ALA A 729 -16.91 -40.82 5.14
C ALA A 729 -16.79 -40.93 6.68
N ASN A 730 -15.64 -41.41 7.17
CA ASN A 730 -15.35 -41.50 8.61
C ASN A 730 -14.90 -40.19 9.26
N MET A 731 -14.87 -39.09 8.48
CA MET A 731 -14.44 -37.76 8.91
C MET A 731 -15.55 -36.71 8.83
N ALA A 732 -16.67 -37.03 8.19
CA ALA A 732 -17.80 -36.11 8.02
C ALA A 732 -18.57 -35.87 9.32
N ASP A 733 -18.50 -36.80 10.30
CA ASP A 733 -19.19 -36.66 11.58
C ASP A 733 -18.56 -35.56 12.43
N GLY A 734 -19.33 -34.51 12.70
CA GLY A 734 -18.91 -33.37 13.54
C GLY A 734 -18.15 -32.24 12.84
N THR A 735 -17.96 -32.30 11.51
CA THR A 735 -17.52 -31.14 10.73
C THR A 735 -18.74 -30.40 10.16
N PRO A 736 -18.72 -29.06 10.03
CA PRO A 736 -19.84 -28.28 9.49
C PRO A 736 -19.90 -28.30 7.97
N PHE A 737 -18.99 -28.98 7.32
CA PHE A 737 -18.89 -29.12 5.87
C PHE A 737 -18.50 -30.55 5.52
N THR A 738 -18.91 -30.98 4.34
CA THR A 738 -18.64 -32.33 3.85
C THR A 738 -17.53 -32.38 2.77
N HIS A 739 -17.12 -31.22 2.27
CA HIS A 739 -16.14 -31.07 1.19
C HIS A 739 -15.16 -29.95 1.53
N ILE A 740 -13.86 -30.15 1.22
CA ILE A 740 -12.82 -29.15 1.46
C ILE A 740 -11.65 -29.31 0.50
N ARG A 741 -11.03 -28.18 0.12
CA ARG A 741 -9.76 -28.17 -0.61
C ARG A 741 -8.98 -26.89 -0.34
N THR A 742 -7.66 -26.93 -0.59
CA THR A 742 -6.90 -25.72 -0.85
C THR A 742 -7.14 -25.28 -2.29
N TYR A 743 -7.18 -23.96 -2.50
CA TYR A 743 -7.44 -23.38 -3.82
C TYR A 743 -6.63 -22.08 -4.02
N SER A 744 -6.40 -21.74 -5.27
CA SER A 744 -5.85 -20.45 -5.71
C SER A 744 -6.21 -20.20 -7.17
N ASN A 745 -6.29 -18.93 -7.57
CA ASN A 745 -6.58 -18.53 -8.94
C ASN A 745 -5.85 -17.22 -9.29
N SER A 746 -5.76 -16.89 -10.57
CA SER A 746 -5.12 -15.65 -11.07
C SER A 746 -6.03 -14.43 -11.00
N PHE A 747 -7.32 -14.59 -10.73
CA PHE A 747 -8.32 -13.52 -10.72
C PHE A 747 -9.08 -13.49 -9.42
N ASP A 748 -9.66 -12.31 -9.13
CA ASP A 748 -10.58 -12.16 -8.01
C ASP A 748 -11.95 -12.72 -8.38
N TYR A 749 -12.51 -13.57 -7.50
CA TYR A 749 -13.85 -14.12 -7.65
C TYR A 749 -14.67 -13.90 -6.39
N ALA A 750 -15.96 -13.70 -6.55
CA ALA A 750 -16.89 -13.62 -5.44
C ALA A 750 -16.85 -14.91 -4.60
N ARG A 751 -17.27 -14.82 -3.33
CA ARG A 751 -17.47 -16.02 -2.53
C ARG A 751 -18.61 -16.83 -3.16
N PRO A 752 -18.38 -18.11 -3.49
CA PRO A 752 -19.45 -18.96 -4.01
C PRO A 752 -20.57 -19.14 -2.99
N ASP A 753 -21.80 -19.20 -3.45
CA ASP A 753 -22.93 -19.53 -2.58
C ASP A 753 -22.76 -20.91 -1.93
N GLY A 754 -23.02 -20.98 -0.64
CA GLY A 754 -22.86 -22.24 0.12
C GLY A 754 -21.42 -22.64 0.45
N ALA A 755 -20.43 -21.82 0.12
CA ALA A 755 -19.04 -22.03 0.48
C ALA A 755 -18.57 -21.08 1.57
N SER A 756 -17.68 -21.59 2.43
CA SER A 756 -16.89 -20.82 3.37
C SER A 756 -15.44 -20.76 2.89
N LEU A 757 -14.83 -19.58 2.96
CA LEU A 757 -13.47 -19.31 2.51
C LEU A 757 -12.60 -18.93 3.69
N TYR A 758 -11.35 -19.42 3.70
CA TYR A 758 -10.41 -19.17 4.79
C TYR A 758 -8.99 -18.97 4.27
N ILE A 759 -8.21 -18.21 5.04
CA ILE A 759 -6.74 -18.13 4.95
C ILE A 759 -6.13 -18.66 6.25
N VAL A 760 -4.85 -19.00 6.24
CA VAL A 760 -4.09 -19.36 7.46
C VAL A 760 -3.33 -18.15 7.95
N THR A 761 -3.72 -17.61 9.10
CA THR A 761 -3.17 -16.34 9.61
C THR A 761 -2.13 -16.50 10.71
N SER A 762 -2.10 -17.66 11.38
CA SER A 762 -1.09 -17.93 12.39
C SER A 762 -0.77 -19.43 12.48
N PHE A 763 0.39 -19.69 13.02
CA PHE A 763 0.87 -21.05 13.28
C PHE A 763 1.62 -21.08 14.62
N ALA A 764 1.18 -21.91 15.53
CA ALA A 764 1.83 -22.12 16.83
C ALA A 764 1.54 -23.53 17.38
N ASP A 765 2.50 -24.13 18.03
CA ASP A 765 2.36 -25.43 18.71
C ASP A 765 1.77 -26.58 17.87
N GLY A 766 2.04 -26.56 16.57
CA GLY A 766 1.51 -27.54 15.60
C GLY A 766 0.05 -27.34 15.23
N VAL A 767 -0.46 -26.12 15.40
CA VAL A 767 -1.83 -25.75 15.04
C VAL A 767 -1.78 -24.57 14.09
N ALA A 768 -2.49 -24.67 12.97
CA ALA A 768 -2.73 -23.58 12.01
C ALA A 768 -4.12 -22.98 12.27
N THR A 769 -4.18 -21.67 12.49
CA THR A 769 -5.42 -20.95 12.72
C THR A 769 -5.97 -20.41 11.41
N LEU A 770 -7.25 -20.67 11.15
CA LEU A 770 -7.97 -20.22 9.97
C LEU A 770 -8.75 -18.94 10.29
N SER A 771 -8.64 -17.96 9.41
CA SER A 771 -9.46 -16.74 9.44
C SER A 771 -10.35 -16.69 8.21
N PRO A 772 -11.65 -16.37 8.36
CA PRO A 772 -12.58 -16.30 7.24
C PRO A 772 -12.27 -15.10 6.34
N ILE A 773 -12.60 -15.24 5.05
CA ILE A 773 -12.53 -14.20 4.04
C ILE A 773 -13.82 -14.17 3.21
N ASP A 774 -14.11 -13.04 2.58
CA ASP A 774 -15.40 -12.81 1.92
C ASP A 774 -15.40 -12.99 0.40
N TYR A 775 -14.22 -13.19 -0.23
CA TYR A 775 -14.09 -13.46 -1.66
C TYR A 775 -12.81 -14.29 -1.93
N ILE A 776 -12.65 -14.80 -3.14
CA ILE A 776 -11.46 -15.53 -3.60
C ILE A 776 -10.47 -14.52 -4.18
N PRO A 777 -9.40 -14.13 -3.48
CA PRO A 777 -8.46 -13.14 -3.98
C PRO A 777 -7.55 -13.71 -5.06
N ALA A 778 -7.22 -12.88 -6.04
CA ALA A 778 -6.22 -13.23 -7.05
C ALA A 778 -4.88 -13.60 -6.41
N ASN A 779 -4.20 -14.58 -6.99
CA ASN A 779 -2.84 -15.02 -6.61
C ASN A 779 -2.67 -15.33 -5.11
N THR A 780 -3.74 -15.76 -4.45
CA THR A 780 -3.77 -16.02 -3.01
C THR A 780 -4.15 -17.47 -2.74
N GLY A 781 -3.38 -18.15 -1.87
CA GLY A 781 -3.72 -19.49 -1.39
C GLY A 781 -4.85 -19.40 -0.37
N ILE A 782 -5.93 -20.15 -0.56
CA ILE A 782 -7.08 -20.20 0.33
C ILE A 782 -7.51 -21.64 0.63
N ILE A 783 -8.40 -21.79 1.60
CA ILE A 783 -9.16 -23.02 1.82
C ILE A 783 -10.62 -22.72 1.47
N ILE A 784 -11.23 -23.60 0.68
CA ILE A 784 -12.65 -23.59 0.37
C ILE A 784 -13.29 -24.82 1.04
N ALA A 785 -14.32 -24.57 1.82
CA ALA A 785 -15.13 -25.61 2.47
C ALA A 785 -16.60 -25.45 2.09
N ALA A 786 -17.27 -26.54 1.73
CA ALA A 786 -18.66 -26.54 1.28
C ALA A 786 -19.38 -27.85 1.65
N ASN A 787 -20.69 -27.90 1.43
CA ASN A 787 -21.50 -29.12 1.57
C ASN A 787 -21.87 -29.76 0.22
N THR A 788 -21.19 -29.34 -0.86
CA THR A 788 -21.36 -29.82 -2.23
C THR A 788 -20.02 -30.14 -2.85
N ASP A 789 -19.99 -31.05 -3.80
CA ASP A 789 -18.79 -31.42 -4.56
C ASP A 789 -18.37 -30.39 -5.58
N ARG A 790 -19.21 -29.40 -5.86
CA ARG A 790 -18.93 -28.29 -6.77
C ARG A 790 -19.62 -27.02 -6.31
N VAL A 791 -18.94 -25.89 -6.46
CA VAL A 791 -19.49 -24.54 -6.28
C VAL A 791 -19.19 -23.69 -7.49
N THR A 792 -20.08 -22.76 -7.81
CA THR A 792 -19.93 -21.81 -8.92
C THR A 792 -19.71 -20.40 -8.36
N THR A 793 -18.79 -19.67 -8.95
CA THR A 793 -18.50 -18.26 -8.62
C THR A 793 -18.40 -17.40 -9.86
N HIS A 794 -18.34 -16.09 -9.69
CA HIS A 794 -18.17 -15.12 -10.78
C HIS A 794 -17.03 -14.16 -10.48
N ALA A 795 -16.36 -13.69 -11.55
CA ALA A 795 -15.24 -12.76 -11.46
C ALA A 795 -15.67 -11.40 -10.88
N LEU A 796 -14.79 -10.80 -10.08
CA LEU A 796 -14.95 -9.45 -9.54
C LEU A 796 -14.10 -8.44 -10.33
N ALA A 797 -14.67 -7.27 -10.60
CA ALA A 797 -14.00 -6.20 -11.36
C ALA A 797 -12.83 -5.56 -10.62
N SER A 798 -12.98 -5.39 -9.34
CA SER A 798 -11.95 -4.97 -8.39
C SER A 798 -12.45 -5.44 -7.03
N ALA A 799 -11.54 -5.94 -6.20
CA ALA A 799 -11.88 -6.23 -4.83
C ALA A 799 -12.04 -4.89 -4.09
N ASN A 800 -13.28 -4.41 -3.99
CA ASN A 800 -13.65 -3.31 -3.11
C ASN A 800 -13.54 -3.70 -1.62
N VAL A 801 -13.03 -4.89 -1.34
CA VAL A 801 -12.85 -5.41 0.01
C VAL A 801 -11.37 -5.66 0.20
N VAL A 802 -10.71 -4.73 0.83
CA VAL A 802 -9.31 -4.89 1.20
C VAL A 802 -9.27 -5.67 2.52
N GLN A 803 -9.03 -6.96 2.42
CA GLN A 803 -8.68 -7.77 3.57
C GLN A 803 -7.16 -7.89 3.68
N ASP A 804 -6.64 -7.92 4.90
CA ASP A 804 -5.20 -8.06 5.15
C ASP A 804 -4.73 -9.50 4.91
N TYR A 805 -4.42 -9.82 3.64
CA TYR A 805 -3.85 -11.13 3.26
C TYR A 805 -2.36 -11.27 3.58
N ARG A 806 -1.69 -10.22 4.05
CA ARG A 806 -0.25 -10.27 4.38
C ARG A 806 0.09 -11.26 5.48
N ARG A 807 -0.88 -11.67 6.28
CA ARG A 807 -0.73 -12.73 7.29
C ARG A 807 -1.02 -14.13 6.77
N ASN A 808 -1.37 -14.29 5.50
CA ASN A 808 -1.67 -15.60 4.94
C ASN A 808 -0.41 -16.44 4.78
N LEU A 809 -0.38 -17.61 5.39
CA LEU A 809 0.72 -18.57 5.33
C LEU A 809 0.54 -19.60 4.20
N LEU A 810 -0.59 -19.57 3.49
CA LEU A 810 -0.83 -20.43 2.33
C LEU A 810 -0.16 -19.85 1.08
N VAL A 811 0.65 -20.67 0.43
CA VAL A 811 1.32 -20.35 -0.83
C VAL A 811 0.48 -20.84 -1.99
N PRO A 812 0.07 -19.97 -2.92
CA PRO A 812 -0.74 -20.38 -4.07
C PRO A 812 0.07 -21.17 -5.10
N ILE A 813 -0.61 -22.11 -5.76
CA ILE A 813 -0.12 -22.85 -6.92
C ILE A 813 -1.06 -22.55 -8.08
N ILE A 814 -0.78 -21.52 -8.83
CA ILE A 814 -1.64 -21.05 -9.93
C ILE A 814 -1.41 -21.86 -11.22
N ALA A 815 -0.19 -22.30 -11.44
CA ALA A 815 0.20 -23.17 -12.56
C ALA A 815 0.83 -24.47 -12.01
N PRO A 816 0.87 -25.56 -12.77
CA PRO A 816 1.56 -26.78 -12.34
C PRO A 816 3.01 -26.46 -11.91
N THR A 817 3.33 -26.75 -10.66
CA THR A 817 4.59 -26.35 -10.03
C THR A 817 5.22 -27.54 -9.30
N TYR A 818 6.55 -27.63 -9.33
CA TYR A 818 7.26 -28.65 -8.56
C TYR A 818 7.28 -28.25 -7.08
N TYR A 819 6.55 -29.02 -6.27
CA TYR A 819 6.48 -28.86 -4.84
C TYR A 819 7.73 -29.45 -4.20
N VAL A 820 8.31 -28.73 -3.24
CA VAL A 820 9.45 -29.17 -2.43
C VAL A 820 9.05 -29.11 -0.95
N ALA A 821 9.09 -30.24 -0.26
CA ALA A 821 8.67 -30.37 1.13
C ALA A 821 9.56 -29.58 2.11
N ASN A 822 10.84 -29.41 1.77
CA ASN A 822 11.79 -28.63 2.55
C ASN A 822 12.80 -27.97 1.61
N ASP A 823 12.66 -26.66 1.43
CA ASP A 823 13.54 -25.88 0.56
C ASP A 823 14.74 -25.25 1.28
N GLY A 824 15.00 -25.65 2.52
CA GLY A 824 16.07 -25.12 3.37
C GLY A 824 15.74 -23.80 4.06
N LYS A 825 14.70 -23.11 3.62
CA LYS A 825 14.19 -21.86 4.23
C LYS A 825 12.86 -22.08 4.92
N ALA A 826 12.02 -22.95 4.38
CA ALA A 826 10.73 -23.32 4.93
C ALA A 826 10.45 -24.81 4.81
N LYS A 827 9.60 -25.32 5.68
CA LYS A 827 8.92 -26.60 5.55
C LYS A 827 7.53 -26.36 4.97
N ASN A 828 7.21 -27.11 3.92
CA ASN A 828 5.97 -26.96 3.17
C ASN A 828 5.06 -28.18 3.40
N TYR A 829 3.76 -27.93 3.52
CA TYR A 829 2.77 -28.92 3.94
C TYR A 829 1.55 -28.85 3.05
N MET A 830 1.04 -29.98 2.60
CA MET A 830 -0.21 -30.09 1.84
C MET A 830 -1.38 -30.42 2.77
N LEU A 831 -2.58 -29.99 2.39
CA LEU A 831 -3.81 -30.36 3.09
C LEU A 831 -3.96 -31.87 3.17
N ALA A 832 -4.14 -32.42 4.35
CA ALA A 832 -4.11 -33.84 4.64
C ALA A 832 -5.15 -34.25 5.69
N TYR A 833 -5.38 -35.55 5.75
CA TYR A 833 -6.33 -36.19 6.68
C TYR A 833 -5.59 -37.16 7.60
N PHE A 834 -5.91 -37.12 8.89
CA PHE A 834 -5.26 -37.93 9.94
C PHE A 834 -6.29 -38.88 10.56
N PRO A 835 -6.49 -40.09 10.02
CA PRO A 835 -7.55 -41.02 10.45
C PRO A 835 -7.35 -41.55 11.88
N ASP A 836 -6.13 -41.47 12.43
CA ASP A 836 -5.79 -42.01 13.75
C ASP A 836 -6.23 -41.15 14.94
N TYR A 837 -6.69 -39.90 14.69
CA TYR A 837 -7.27 -39.08 15.74
C TYR A 837 -8.70 -39.54 16.08
N GLN A 838 -8.98 -39.70 17.39
CA GLN A 838 -10.30 -40.14 17.84
C GLN A 838 -11.37 -39.06 17.65
N ASP A 839 -11.01 -37.78 17.88
CA ASP A 839 -11.91 -36.66 17.56
C ASP A 839 -11.90 -36.42 16.04
N ALA A 840 -13.03 -36.58 15.41
CA ALA A 840 -13.20 -36.37 13.98
C ALA A 840 -12.81 -34.95 13.55
N LYS A 841 -12.99 -33.93 14.41
CA LYS A 841 -12.65 -32.52 14.17
C LYS A 841 -11.14 -32.27 14.07
N LEU A 842 -10.32 -33.14 14.67
CA LEU A 842 -8.86 -33.06 14.67
C LEU A 842 -8.21 -33.90 13.56
N ARG A 843 -8.99 -34.53 12.71
CA ARG A 843 -8.47 -35.37 11.61
C ARG A 843 -8.09 -34.59 10.36
N LEU A 844 -8.36 -33.28 10.34
CA LEU A 844 -8.03 -32.39 9.23
C LEU A 844 -6.82 -31.52 9.59
N GLY A 845 -5.88 -31.39 8.67
CA GLY A 845 -4.68 -30.60 8.88
C GLY A 845 -3.79 -30.52 7.65
N PHE A 846 -2.51 -30.29 7.87
CA PHE A 846 -1.48 -30.26 6.85
C PHE A 846 -0.38 -31.27 7.19
N ALA A 847 0.13 -31.98 6.19
CA ALA A 847 1.25 -32.92 6.31
C ALA A 847 2.32 -32.64 5.25
N GLN A 848 3.57 -32.93 5.59
CA GLN A 848 4.62 -33.00 4.58
C GLN A 848 4.38 -34.20 3.67
N VAL A 849 4.40 -33.96 2.37
CA VAL A 849 4.34 -35.01 1.34
C VAL A 849 5.66 -35.03 0.58
N ALA A 850 5.91 -36.09 -0.17
CA ALA A 850 7.11 -36.19 -1.00
C ALA A 850 7.15 -35.07 -2.06
N ASP A 851 8.36 -34.64 -2.42
CA ASP A 851 8.58 -33.70 -3.50
C ASP A 851 7.96 -34.23 -4.83
N GLY A 852 7.38 -33.34 -5.61
CA GLY A 852 6.76 -33.74 -6.85
C GLY A 852 5.98 -32.63 -7.56
N LEU A 853 5.56 -32.93 -8.79
CA LEU A 853 4.75 -32.01 -9.57
C LEU A 853 3.34 -31.92 -8.99
N THR A 854 2.91 -30.70 -8.71
CA THR A 854 1.58 -30.40 -8.16
C THR A 854 0.72 -29.70 -9.21
N ALA A 855 -0.55 -30.07 -9.29
CA ALA A 855 -1.51 -29.48 -10.22
C ALA A 855 -1.79 -28.00 -9.87
N ALA A 856 -2.17 -27.23 -10.88
CA ALA A 856 -2.64 -25.84 -10.72
C ALA A 856 -3.88 -25.73 -9.82
N ASN A 857 -4.18 -24.52 -9.43
CA ASN A 857 -5.34 -24.14 -8.62
C ASN A 857 -5.40 -24.86 -7.25
N ARG A 858 -4.25 -24.88 -6.58
CA ARG A 858 -4.08 -25.41 -5.22
C ARG A 858 -3.29 -24.45 -4.36
N ALA A 859 -3.10 -24.78 -3.09
CA ALA A 859 -2.16 -24.08 -2.22
C ALA A 859 -1.56 -25.05 -1.19
N TYR A 860 -0.40 -24.68 -0.66
CA TYR A 860 0.25 -25.40 0.43
C TYR A 860 0.58 -24.43 1.58
N LEU A 861 0.68 -24.95 2.80
CA LEU A 861 1.12 -24.18 3.97
C LEU A 861 2.64 -24.15 3.98
N SER A 862 3.24 -22.97 4.12
CA SER A 862 4.69 -22.80 4.23
C SER A 862 5.06 -22.23 5.60
N VAL A 863 5.90 -22.94 6.34
CA VAL A 863 6.34 -22.58 7.70
C VAL A 863 7.85 -22.41 7.70
N PRO A 864 8.40 -21.25 8.10
CA PRO A 864 9.85 -21.01 8.14
C PRO A 864 10.59 -22.02 8.99
N VAL A 865 11.79 -22.44 8.54
CA VAL A 865 12.67 -23.33 9.31
C VAL A 865 13.03 -22.68 10.65
N GLY A 866 12.91 -23.45 11.75
CA GLY A 866 13.16 -22.96 13.11
C GLY A 866 11.92 -22.54 13.89
N VAL A 867 10.76 -22.38 13.24
CA VAL A 867 9.49 -22.07 13.92
C VAL A 867 8.81 -23.34 14.41
N GLU A 868 8.86 -24.44 13.62
CA GLU A 868 8.23 -25.71 13.98
C GLU A 868 8.94 -26.89 13.26
N SER A 869 8.97 -28.06 13.93
CA SER A 869 9.57 -29.30 13.40
C SER A 869 8.62 -30.48 13.26
N ARG A 870 7.30 -30.28 13.49
CA ARG A 870 6.32 -31.37 13.45
C ARG A 870 6.06 -31.85 12.02
N GLU A 871 5.72 -33.13 11.89
CA GLU A 871 5.35 -33.74 10.61
C GLU A 871 3.90 -33.42 10.22
N ASN A 872 3.03 -33.21 11.21
CA ASN A 872 1.59 -32.95 11.02
C ASN A 872 1.17 -31.70 11.76
N ILE A 873 0.38 -30.88 11.11
CA ILE A 873 -0.15 -29.60 11.58
C ILE A 873 -1.67 -29.70 11.58
N LEU A 874 -2.31 -29.46 12.73
CA LEU A 874 -3.77 -29.47 12.83
C LEU A 874 -4.37 -28.14 12.41
N LEU A 875 -5.60 -28.18 11.86
CA LEU A 875 -6.40 -27.01 11.56
C LEU A 875 -7.34 -26.65 12.71
N VAL A 876 -7.39 -25.37 13.05
CA VAL A 876 -8.33 -24.81 14.02
C VAL A 876 -8.98 -23.56 13.43
N PHE A 877 -10.29 -23.46 13.56
CA PHE A 877 -11.07 -22.31 13.14
C PHE A 877 -11.09 -21.27 14.27
N ASP A 878 -10.87 -19.99 13.90
CA ASP A 878 -10.93 -18.88 14.85
C ASP A 878 -12.41 -18.58 15.20
N ASP A 879 -12.79 -18.85 16.44
CA ASP A 879 -14.18 -18.70 16.91
C ASP A 879 -14.69 -17.24 16.93
N HIS A 880 -13.76 -16.27 16.93
CA HIS A 880 -14.11 -14.85 16.96
C HIS A 880 -14.42 -14.26 15.58
N ALA A 881 -14.12 -14.99 14.52
CA ALA A 881 -14.20 -14.52 13.15
C ALA A 881 -15.27 -15.27 12.30
N SER A 882 -16.04 -16.21 12.88
CA SER A 882 -16.97 -17.03 12.12
C SER A 882 -18.41 -16.51 12.19
N PRO A 883 -19.05 -16.21 11.06
CA PRO A 883 -20.50 -16.02 11.01
C PRO A 883 -21.31 -17.31 11.28
N THR A 884 -20.64 -18.47 11.36
CA THR A 884 -21.29 -19.80 11.45
C THR A 884 -21.09 -20.51 12.79
N GLY A 885 -20.39 -19.90 13.77
CA GLY A 885 -20.36 -20.39 15.17
C GLY A 885 -19.76 -21.79 15.36
N ILE A 886 -18.63 -22.11 14.70
CA ILE A 886 -17.99 -23.42 14.83
C ILE A 886 -16.81 -23.32 15.79
N ALA A 887 -17.01 -23.74 17.03
CA ALA A 887 -15.96 -23.97 18.02
C ALA A 887 -15.38 -25.38 17.86
N VAL A 888 -14.08 -25.47 17.57
CA VAL A 888 -13.34 -26.74 17.66
C VAL A 888 -12.68 -26.83 19.02
N ASN A 889 -13.15 -27.75 19.86
CA ASN A 889 -12.55 -28.00 21.17
C ASN A 889 -11.31 -28.91 21.03
N VAL A 890 -10.12 -28.38 21.27
CA VAL A 890 -8.82 -29.05 21.06
C VAL A 890 -8.52 -30.13 22.12
N ALA A 891 -9.48 -30.52 22.96
CA ALA A 891 -9.26 -31.28 24.21
C ALA A 891 -8.86 -32.74 24.05
N ASP A 892 -8.96 -33.39 22.88
CA ASP A 892 -8.73 -34.83 22.71
C ASP A 892 -7.49 -35.19 21.87
N ARG A 893 -6.29 -34.85 22.37
CA ARG A 893 -5.05 -35.35 21.79
C ARG A 893 -4.66 -36.70 22.38
N LYS A 894 -4.34 -37.68 21.56
CA LYS A 894 -3.88 -39.02 21.98
C LYS A 894 -2.45 -39.07 22.58
N GLN A 895 -1.70 -37.99 22.61
CA GLN A 895 -0.45 -37.91 23.39
C GLN A 895 -0.78 -37.49 24.83
N PRO A 896 -0.16 -38.11 25.84
CA PRO A 896 -0.33 -37.65 27.22
C PRO A 896 0.10 -36.19 27.28
N ALA A 897 -0.86 -35.31 27.47
CA ALA A 897 -0.60 -33.90 27.57
C ALA A 897 0.39 -33.62 28.67
N ALA A 898 1.49 -32.97 28.32
CA ALA A 898 2.38 -32.43 29.31
C ALA A 898 1.62 -31.39 30.14
N GLU A 899 1.53 -31.57 31.43
CA GLU A 899 0.92 -30.65 32.37
C GLU A 899 1.95 -29.62 32.80
N TYR A 900 1.59 -28.35 32.83
CA TYR A 900 2.46 -27.25 33.26
C TYR A 900 1.80 -26.53 34.43
N ASN A 901 2.57 -26.10 35.42
CA ASN A 901 2.06 -25.22 36.45
C ASN A 901 1.79 -23.80 35.89
N LEU A 902 1.20 -22.95 36.71
CA LEU A 902 0.85 -21.59 36.29
C LEU A 902 2.07 -20.70 36.01
N ALA A 903 3.27 -21.15 36.35
CA ALA A 903 4.55 -20.50 36.01
C ALA A 903 5.19 -21.08 34.75
N GLY A 904 4.50 -21.95 33.98
CA GLY A 904 4.96 -22.51 32.71
C GLY A 904 5.96 -23.69 32.86
N GLN A 905 6.17 -24.24 34.06
CA GLN A 905 7.06 -25.38 34.27
C GLN A 905 6.29 -26.70 34.13
N ARG A 906 6.86 -27.67 33.42
CA ARG A 906 6.26 -28.99 33.26
C ARG A 906 6.19 -29.73 34.62
N VAL A 907 5.02 -30.24 34.94
CA VAL A 907 4.77 -30.96 36.22
C VAL A 907 4.30 -32.38 35.96
N GLY A 908 4.60 -33.28 36.91
CA GLY A 908 4.18 -34.68 36.83
C GLY A 908 2.81 -34.90 37.46
N SER A 909 2.27 -36.12 37.32
CA SER A 909 0.96 -36.56 37.79
C SER A 909 0.72 -36.46 39.31
N GLN A 910 1.76 -36.18 40.09
CA GLN A 910 1.69 -35.98 41.54
C GLN A 910 1.55 -34.51 41.97
N TYR A 911 1.54 -33.57 41.03
CA TYR A 911 1.45 -32.15 41.33
C TYR A 911 0.01 -31.75 41.70
N LYS A 912 -0.14 -31.12 42.88
CA LYS A 912 -1.43 -30.57 43.36
C LYS A 912 -1.42 -29.06 43.25
N GLY A 913 -2.30 -28.52 42.44
CA GLY A 913 -2.40 -27.07 42.22
C GLY A 913 -3.03 -26.70 40.86
N GLY A 914 -2.99 -25.44 40.52
CA GLY A 914 -3.44 -24.99 39.20
C GLY A 914 -2.47 -25.45 38.12
N VAL A 915 -2.91 -26.21 37.14
CA VAL A 915 -2.11 -26.66 35.98
C VAL A 915 -2.72 -26.20 34.68
N ILE A 916 -1.90 -26.05 33.69
CA ILE A 916 -2.32 -25.82 32.29
C ILE A 916 -2.19 -27.18 31.60
N LYS A 917 -3.31 -27.70 31.15
CA LYS A 917 -3.40 -28.93 30.38
C LYS A 917 -4.10 -28.61 29.05
N ASN A 918 -3.42 -28.87 27.94
CA ASN A 918 -3.91 -28.53 26.59
C ASN A 918 -4.34 -27.04 26.43
N GLY A 919 -3.59 -26.11 27.03
CA GLY A 919 -3.90 -24.68 26.99
C GLY A 919 -5.02 -24.23 27.95
N VAL A 920 -5.67 -25.13 28.68
CA VAL A 920 -6.74 -24.83 29.63
C VAL A 920 -6.26 -24.91 31.06
N LYS A 921 -6.63 -23.92 31.87
CA LYS A 921 -6.34 -23.90 33.31
C LYS A 921 -7.28 -24.84 34.04
N VAL A 922 -6.72 -25.88 34.70
CA VAL A 922 -7.46 -26.84 35.51
C VAL A 922 -6.81 -26.97 36.89
N VAL A 923 -7.56 -27.42 37.90
CA VAL A 923 -7.01 -27.71 39.21
C VAL A 923 -6.75 -29.21 39.31
N ALA A 924 -5.46 -29.62 39.43
CA ALA A 924 -5.10 -30.99 39.71
C ALA A 924 -5.46 -31.27 41.19
N LYS A 925 -6.38 -32.21 41.41
CA LYS A 925 -6.85 -32.62 42.74
C LYS A 925 -5.88 -33.61 43.40
#